data_858464c91cd48c2c779be6d16664bc78
#
_entry.id   858464c91cd48c2c779be6d16664bc78
#
_cell.length_a   1.000
_cell.length_b   1.000
_cell.length_c   1.000
_cell.angle_alpha   90.00
_cell.angle_beta   90.00
_cell.angle_gamma   90.00
#
_symmetry.space_group_name_H-M   'P 1'
#
loop_
_entity.id
_entity.type
_entity.pdbx_description
1 polymer ?
#
loop_
_entity_poly.entity_id
_entity_poly.type
_entity_poly.pdbx_seq_one_letter_code
_entity_poly.pdbx_strand_id
1 'polypeptide(L)'
;MAENPFSRPSTLPYQLPPFDRVSNADYRPAFDEGMREQRAEVQRIVDNPAPADFENTVVALERSGRMLSRVSSVFFNLNASNTDAQMQEIDSEIAPKLQAHEDAVFLDPALFARVDAVYQRRAQLQLDSESLQLLNRYYIEFVRAGARLADVDKARLRDINGELSSLTTQFKQNVLKATKSGAVIVDSAAQLDGLSAVQIGAAAAAAEARGLAGKWVIALQNTTNQPPLAQLKNRALRERIYRASEARGGGSDADSDNTTVIAKIVRLRAERAALLGYPNHAAYQLEDESAANPAAVHKILSELAPVALSRARLDAVDMQKLIDSEAAANDTASFELQPWDWAFYSEKLRTARFDFDQAQVKPYFELEHVLRDGVFYAAQELYGLNFRERHDLPVYHPDVRVFEVFDSDGTPLALFVGDYFARDNKQGGAWMNNFVRQSKLFGLKPVVANNTNIPKPQPGQPTLLTFEEVITLFHEFGHAIHGIVSDVNYAMLSGTSLPRDFVEYPSQYNEMWAREPAVLAHYARHYQTGAPMPQDLLAKVLAAQKFDQGYATTEYLAAALLDQSWHRITVEQAPGAVDVAKFEAAALEANGIDYPVIPPRYHSTYFSHVFAGGYSAGYYAYLWSEVLARDTGQWMHARGGLTRANGERLRQKVLSRGRTDDPQTMFRNFYGGPPDIGPLLEYRGLTAATSR
;
A
#
# COMPACT_ATOMS: atom_id res chain seq x y z
N MET A 1 -24.46 -30.75 10.00
CA MET A 1 -23.86 -29.41 9.96
C MET A 1 -23.80 -28.98 8.51
N ALA A 2 -24.04 -27.72 8.17
CA ALA A 2 -23.81 -27.21 6.82
C ALA A 2 -22.34 -27.39 6.45
N GLU A 3 -22.07 -27.71 5.20
CA GLU A 3 -20.69 -27.85 4.69
C GLU A 3 -19.98 -26.47 4.78
N ASN A 4 -18.73 -26.43 5.26
CA ASN A 4 -17.96 -25.18 5.38
C ASN A 4 -17.82 -24.52 3.99
N PRO A 5 -18.13 -23.22 3.84
CA PRO A 5 -18.11 -22.53 2.55
C PRO A 5 -16.75 -22.58 1.82
N PHE A 6 -15.66 -22.84 2.54
CA PHE A 6 -14.30 -22.90 1.97
C PHE A 6 -13.89 -24.33 1.53
N SER A 7 -14.65 -25.38 1.87
CA SER A 7 -14.32 -26.77 1.52
C SER A 7 -14.25 -27.00 0.01
N ARG A 8 -15.04 -26.28 -0.77
CA ARG A 8 -15.06 -26.35 -2.24
C ARG A 8 -14.92 -24.98 -2.87
N PRO A 9 -14.47 -24.89 -4.14
CA PRO A 9 -14.54 -23.67 -4.91
C PRO A 9 -15.95 -23.09 -4.95
N SER A 10 -16.08 -21.78 -4.85
CA SER A 10 -17.38 -21.10 -4.99
C SER A 10 -17.98 -21.35 -6.36
N THR A 11 -19.30 -21.55 -6.41
CA THR A 11 -20.07 -21.69 -7.66
C THR A 11 -20.51 -20.35 -8.26
N LEU A 12 -20.24 -19.24 -7.56
CA LEU A 12 -20.49 -17.90 -8.06
C LEU A 12 -19.57 -17.57 -9.25
N PRO A 13 -19.96 -16.61 -10.10
CA PRO A 13 -19.11 -16.15 -11.19
C PRO A 13 -17.69 -15.81 -10.70
N TYR A 14 -16.67 -16.21 -11.46
CA TYR A 14 -15.24 -15.99 -11.15
C TYR A 14 -14.78 -16.64 -9.83
N GLN A 15 -15.56 -17.56 -9.26
CA GLN A 15 -15.37 -18.10 -7.90
C GLN A 15 -15.35 -16.99 -6.82
N LEU A 16 -16.13 -15.92 -7.04
CA LEU A 16 -16.33 -14.89 -6.01
C LEU A 16 -16.68 -15.56 -4.66
N PRO A 17 -16.05 -15.15 -3.56
CA PRO A 17 -16.40 -15.68 -2.25
C PRO A 17 -17.90 -15.50 -1.93
N PRO A 18 -18.58 -16.51 -1.37
CA PRO A 18 -19.98 -16.40 -1.01
C PRO A 18 -20.16 -15.62 0.30
N PHE A 19 -19.95 -14.30 0.24
CA PHE A 19 -19.92 -13.41 1.40
C PHE A 19 -21.20 -13.48 2.26
N ASP A 20 -22.33 -13.82 1.65
CA ASP A 20 -23.62 -14.01 2.30
C ASP A 20 -23.72 -15.31 3.13
N ARG A 21 -22.77 -16.22 2.98
CA ARG A 21 -22.75 -17.54 3.65
C ARG A 21 -21.54 -17.73 4.55
N VAL A 22 -20.53 -16.87 4.47
CA VAL A 22 -19.32 -16.94 5.30
C VAL A 22 -19.58 -16.24 6.62
N SER A 23 -19.25 -16.91 7.71
CA SER A 23 -19.27 -16.38 9.08
C SER A 23 -17.93 -16.54 9.78
N ASN A 24 -17.71 -15.82 10.88
CA ASN A 24 -16.48 -15.95 11.67
C ASN A 24 -16.25 -17.39 12.19
N ALA A 25 -17.32 -18.14 12.42
CA ALA A 25 -17.24 -19.53 12.88
C ALA A 25 -16.64 -20.49 11.84
N ASP A 26 -16.65 -20.11 10.55
CA ASP A 26 -16.16 -20.94 9.47
C ASP A 26 -14.64 -20.90 9.32
N TYR A 27 -13.99 -19.83 9.80
CA TYR A 27 -12.55 -19.59 9.53
C TYR A 27 -11.65 -20.60 10.22
N ARG A 28 -11.76 -20.79 11.56
CA ARG A 28 -10.88 -21.71 12.31
C ARG A 28 -10.87 -23.12 11.71
N PRO A 29 -12.05 -23.79 11.52
CA PRO A 29 -12.07 -25.12 10.91
C PRO A 29 -11.52 -25.15 9.49
N ALA A 30 -11.75 -24.08 8.70
CA ALA A 30 -11.25 -24.00 7.32
C ALA A 30 -9.72 -23.85 7.27
N PHE A 31 -9.12 -23.06 8.16
CA PHE A 31 -7.67 -22.97 8.28
C PHE A 31 -7.05 -24.29 8.71
N ASP A 32 -7.57 -24.91 9.76
CA ASP A 32 -7.05 -26.18 10.27
C ASP A 32 -7.12 -27.27 9.20
N GLU A 33 -8.23 -27.38 8.48
CA GLU A 33 -8.41 -28.35 7.40
C GLU A 33 -7.52 -28.00 6.18
N GLY A 34 -7.47 -26.73 5.77
CA GLY A 34 -6.63 -26.31 4.64
C GLY A 34 -5.14 -26.59 4.87
N MET A 35 -4.64 -26.34 6.09
CA MET A 35 -3.27 -26.71 6.46
C MET A 35 -3.04 -28.23 6.49
N ARG A 36 -4.02 -28.98 6.96
CA ARG A 36 -3.97 -30.45 6.98
C ARG A 36 -3.95 -31.03 5.56
N GLU A 37 -4.81 -30.53 4.68
CA GLU A 37 -4.85 -30.94 3.26
C GLU A 37 -3.53 -30.65 2.55
N GLN A 38 -2.99 -29.43 2.69
CA GLN A 38 -1.74 -29.08 2.03
C GLN A 38 -0.57 -29.95 2.53
N ARG A 39 -0.50 -30.24 3.83
CA ARG A 39 0.54 -31.17 4.35
C ARG A 39 0.43 -32.55 3.73
N ALA A 40 -0.79 -33.08 3.57
CA ALA A 40 -1.01 -34.37 2.93
C ALA A 40 -0.65 -34.33 1.43
N GLU A 41 -0.86 -33.20 0.74
CA GLU A 41 -0.47 -33.00 -0.65
C GLU A 41 1.05 -32.93 -0.80
N VAL A 42 1.73 -32.18 0.07
CA VAL A 42 3.19 -32.10 0.12
C VAL A 42 3.80 -33.49 0.42
N GLN A 43 3.23 -34.23 1.38
CA GLN A 43 3.70 -35.59 1.69
C GLN A 43 3.60 -36.52 0.48
N ARG A 44 2.55 -36.42 -0.34
CA ARG A 44 2.44 -37.21 -1.59
C ARG A 44 3.54 -36.84 -2.62
N ILE A 45 3.96 -35.57 -2.63
CA ILE A 45 5.10 -35.15 -3.48
C ILE A 45 6.40 -35.80 -2.97
N VAL A 46 6.62 -35.75 -1.65
CA VAL A 46 7.82 -36.30 -1.00
C VAL A 46 7.90 -37.83 -1.19
N ASP A 47 6.79 -38.53 -1.00
CA ASP A 47 6.70 -39.99 -1.08
C ASP A 47 6.63 -40.53 -2.51
N ASN A 48 6.62 -39.68 -3.52
CA ASN A 48 6.57 -40.10 -4.91
C ASN A 48 7.85 -40.87 -5.28
N PRO A 49 7.77 -42.18 -5.64
CA PRO A 49 8.94 -43.00 -5.93
C PRO A 49 9.59 -42.66 -7.28
N ALA A 50 8.92 -41.91 -8.16
CA ALA A 50 9.48 -41.49 -9.43
C ALA A 50 10.59 -40.43 -9.20
N PRO A 51 11.63 -40.40 -10.04
CA PRO A 51 12.60 -39.30 -10.05
C PRO A 51 11.89 -37.94 -10.08
N ALA A 52 12.42 -36.98 -9.31
CA ALA A 52 11.86 -35.65 -9.29
C ALA A 52 11.93 -35.01 -10.70
N ASP A 53 10.83 -34.49 -11.18
CA ASP A 53 10.71 -33.72 -12.41
C ASP A 53 9.85 -32.47 -12.19
N PHE A 54 9.72 -31.64 -13.24
CA PHE A 54 8.99 -30.39 -13.15
C PHE A 54 7.51 -30.60 -12.80
N GLU A 55 6.83 -31.57 -13.42
CA GLU A 55 5.42 -31.83 -13.19
C GLU A 55 5.13 -32.47 -11.83
N ASN A 56 5.90 -33.53 -11.47
CA ASN A 56 5.63 -34.28 -10.25
C ASN A 56 6.16 -33.60 -8.96
N THR A 57 6.88 -32.49 -9.10
CA THR A 57 7.47 -31.76 -7.98
C THR A 57 7.02 -30.31 -7.97
N VAL A 58 7.37 -29.53 -9.01
CA VAL A 58 7.15 -28.07 -9.01
C VAL A 58 5.67 -27.73 -9.29
N VAL A 59 5.09 -28.31 -10.34
CA VAL A 59 3.66 -28.11 -10.64
C VAL A 59 2.77 -28.78 -9.60
N ALA A 60 3.19 -29.91 -9.06
CA ALA A 60 2.46 -30.55 -7.96
C ALA A 60 2.45 -29.67 -6.71
N LEU A 61 3.55 -28.99 -6.39
CA LEU A 61 3.62 -28.02 -5.29
C LEU A 61 2.75 -26.78 -5.57
N GLU A 62 2.76 -26.24 -6.78
CA GLU A 62 1.88 -25.15 -7.20
C GLU A 62 0.38 -25.52 -7.09
N ARG A 63 0.04 -26.79 -7.29
CA ARG A 63 -1.33 -27.31 -7.14
C ARG A 63 -1.75 -27.49 -5.70
N SER A 64 -0.83 -27.50 -4.75
CA SER A 64 -1.10 -27.77 -3.34
C SER A 64 -1.72 -26.56 -2.63
N GLY A 65 -2.40 -26.80 -1.48
CA GLY A 65 -2.89 -25.75 -0.59
C GLY A 65 -4.08 -24.94 -1.13
N ARG A 66 -4.87 -25.46 -2.03
CA ARG A 66 -5.98 -24.70 -2.66
C ARG A 66 -7.04 -24.24 -1.65
N MET A 67 -7.41 -25.09 -0.69
CA MET A 67 -8.36 -24.68 0.35
C MET A 67 -7.76 -23.62 1.26
N LEU A 68 -6.51 -23.79 1.68
CA LEU A 68 -5.80 -22.82 2.51
C LEU A 68 -5.70 -21.46 1.81
N SER A 69 -5.39 -21.44 0.52
CA SER A 69 -5.35 -20.22 -0.30
C SER A 69 -6.72 -19.51 -0.34
N ARG A 70 -7.82 -20.26 -0.50
CA ARG A 70 -9.18 -19.66 -0.51
C ARG A 70 -9.55 -19.02 0.81
N VAL A 71 -9.38 -19.75 1.92
CA VAL A 71 -9.74 -19.20 3.24
C VAL A 71 -8.83 -18.02 3.61
N SER A 72 -7.53 -18.09 3.34
CA SER A 72 -6.57 -17.01 3.62
C SER A 72 -6.91 -15.75 2.84
N SER A 73 -7.18 -15.86 1.54
CA SER A 73 -7.54 -14.70 0.72
C SER A 73 -8.78 -13.99 1.26
N VAL A 74 -9.82 -14.71 1.65
CA VAL A 74 -11.04 -14.09 2.17
C VAL A 74 -10.82 -13.52 3.55
N PHE A 75 -10.23 -14.30 4.47
CA PHE A 75 -10.04 -13.89 5.85
C PHE A 75 -9.19 -12.62 5.96
N PHE A 76 -7.99 -12.59 5.37
CA PHE A 76 -7.09 -11.44 5.50
C PHE A 76 -7.60 -10.20 4.78
N ASN A 77 -8.31 -10.37 3.66
CA ASN A 77 -8.98 -9.24 3.01
C ASN A 77 -10.06 -8.63 3.91
N LEU A 78 -10.94 -9.46 4.48
CA LEU A 78 -12.02 -8.97 5.35
C LEU A 78 -11.49 -8.46 6.69
N ASN A 79 -10.46 -9.09 7.25
CA ASN A 79 -9.82 -8.60 8.48
C ASN A 79 -9.16 -7.22 8.31
N ALA A 80 -8.74 -6.86 7.10
CA ALA A 80 -8.25 -5.52 6.80
C ALA A 80 -9.39 -4.52 6.51
N SER A 81 -10.46 -4.94 5.81
CA SER A 81 -11.49 -4.04 5.30
C SER A 81 -12.76 -3.96 6.15
N ASN A 82 -13.08 -4.98 6.94
CA ASN A 82 -14.32 -5.06 7.72
C ASN A 82 -14.16 -5.98 8.96
N THR A 83 -13.16 -5.69 9.80
CA THR A 83 -12.82 -6.51 10.98
C THR A 83 -13.82 -6.37 12.11
N ASP A 84 -13.80 -7.35 13.00
CA ASP A 84 -14.45 -7.29 14.33
C ASP A 84 -13.55 -7.94 15.40
N ALA A 85 -13.98 -7.89 16.66
CA ALA A 85 -13.19 -8.43 17.78
C ALA A 85 -12.91 -9.93 17.63
N GLN A 86 -13.86 -10.69 17.08
CA GLN A 86 -13.71 -12.13 16.86
C GLN A 86 -12.72 -12.42 15.72
N MET A 87 -12.76 -11.65 14.65
CA MET A 87 -11.77 -11.76 13.56
C MET A 87 -10.35 -11.43 14.06
N GLN A 88 -10.20 -10.41 14.91
CA GLN A 88 -8.89 -10.06 15.51
C GLN A 88 -8.36 -11.17 16.42
N GLU A 89 -9.25 -11.84 17.17
CA GLU A 89 -8.90 -13.00 17.96
C GLU A 89 -8.44 -14.16 17.08
N ILE A 90 -9.19 -14.45 15.99
CA ILE A 90 -8.83 -15.47 15.01
C ILE A 90 -7.47 -15.15 14.36
N ASP A 91 -7.23 -13.89 13.96
CA ASP A 91 -5.96 -13.45 13.39
C ASP A 91 -4.78 -13.74 14.34
N SER A 92 -4.94 -13.38 15.61
CA SER A 92 -3.91 -13.64 16.65
C SER A 92 -3.61 -15.12 16.85
N GLU A 93 -4.63 -15.98 16.71
CA GLU A 93 -4.48 -17.43 16.84
C GLU A 93 -3.90 -18.07 15.57
N ILE A 94 -4.37 -17.66 14.40
CA ILE A 94 -4.06 -18.31 13.12
C ILE A 94 -2.73 -17.87 12.56
N ALA A 95 -2.31 -16.60 12.73
CA ALA A 95 -1.08 -16.10 12.15
C ALA A 95 0.17 -16.93 12.55
N PRO A 96 0.42 -17.26 13.83
CA PRO A 96 1.54 -18.13 14.18
C PRO A 96 1.38 -19.57 13.70
N LYS A 97 0.13 -20.10 13.60
CA LYS A 97 -0.12 -21.43 13.05
C LYS A 97 0.18 -21.50 11.55
N LEU A 98 -0.18 -20.46 10.79
CA LEU A 98 0.15 -20.35 9.39
C LEU A 98 1.66 -20.26 9.18
N GLN A 99 2.36 -19.48 10.00
CA GLN A 99 3.82 -19.41 9.94
C GLN A 99 4.47 -20.76 10.22
N ALA A 100 4.01 -21.47 11.25
CA ALA A 100 4.51 -22.81 11.55
C ALA A 100 4.21 -23.83 10.44
N HIS A 101 3.08 -23.66 9.74
CA HIS A 101 2.71 -24.47 8.59
C HIS A 101 3.62 -24.17 7.39
N GLU A 102 3.88 -22.90 7.10
CA GLU A 102 4.81 -22.46 6.05
C GLU A 102 6.22 -22.98 6.30
N ASP A 103 6.71 -22.84 7.54
CA ASP A 103 8.00 -23.40 7.96
C ASP A 103 8.04 -24.93 7.79
N ALA A 104 6.93 -25.63 8.06
CA ALA A 104 6.85 -27.08 7.86
C ALA A 104 6.96 -27.50 6.40
N VAL A 105 6.53 -26.64 5.46
CA VAL A 105 6.65 -26.88 4.02
C VAL A 105 8.04 -26.49 3.53
N PHE A 106 8.46 -25.24 3.76
CA PHE A 106 9.68 -24.69 3.14
C PHE A 106 10.99 -25.13 3.83
N LEU A 107 10.93 -25.63 5.08
CA LEU A 107 12.09 -26.21 5.77
C LEU A 107 12.16 -27.74 5.69
N ASP A 108 11.23 -28.39 4.97
CA ASP A 108 11.22 -29.84 4.79
C ASP A 108 12.42 -30.26 3.90
N PRO A 109 13.36 -31.06 4.42
CA PRO A 109 14.57 -31.42 3.70
C PRO A 109 14.30 -32.36 2.51
N ALA A 110 13.28 -33.21 2.58
CA ALA A 110 12.95 -34.16 1.52
C ALA A 110 12.26 -33.45 0.35
N LEU A 111 11.35 -32.52 0.63
CA LEU A 111 10.73 -31.69 -0.37
C LEU A 111 11.77 -30.80 -1.06
N PHE A 112 12.65 -30.15 -0.29
CA PHE A 112 13.73 -29.32 -0.84
C PHE A 112 14.66 -30.14 -1.71
N ALA A 113 15.05 -31.36 -1.31
CA ALA A 113 15.90 -32.23 -2.13
C ALA A 113 15.26 -32.52 -3.51
N ARG A 114 13.95 -32.70 -3.61
CA ARG A 114 13.25 -32.87 -4.88
C ARG A 114 13.29 -31.60 -5.73
N VAL A 115 12.99 -30.43 -5.13
CA VAL A 115 13.03 -29.13 -5.83
C VAL A 115 14.47 -28.85 -6.33
N ASP A 116 15.48 -29.06 -5.48
CA ASP A 116 16.89 -28.86 -5.84
C ASP A 116 17.31 -29.81 -7.00
N ALA A 117 16.91 -31.08 -6.95
CA ALA A 117 17.20 -32.04 -8.01
C ALA A 117 16.62 -31.61 -9.38
N VAL A 118 15.45 -31.00 -9.42
CA VAL A 118 14.87 -30.42 -10.65
C VAL A 118 15.66 -29.17 -11.04
N TYR A 119 15.94 -28.28 -10.09
CA TYR A 119 16.65 -27.03 -10.34
C TYR A 119 18.07 -27.24 -10.89
N GLN A 120 18.83 -28.20 -10.38
CA GLN A 120 20.19 -28.50 -10.86
C GLN A 120 20.20 -28.97 -12.34
N ARG A 121 19.10 -29.55 -12.81
CA ARG A 121 18.95 -30.02 -14.19
C ARG A 121 18.20 -29.05 -15.11
N ARG A 122 17.84 -27.83 -14.62
CA ARG A 122 16.98 -26.88 -15.32
C ARG A 122 17.40 -26.56 -16.76
N ALA A 123 18.68 -26.48 -17.02
CA ALA A 123 19.21 -26.25 -18.38
C ALA A 123 18.92 -27.39 -19.37
N GLN A 124 18.60 -28.59 -18.87
CA GLN A 124 18.37 -29.81 -19.67
C GLN A 124 16.87 -30.08 -19.88
N LEU A 125 15.97 -29.39 -19.09
CA LEU A 125 14.56 -29.72 -19.06
C LEU A 125 13.75 -29.12 -20.21
N GLN A 126 14.34 -28.23 -21.02
CA GLN A 126 13.66 -27.55 -22.15
C GLN A 126 12.34 -26.88 -21.74
N LEU A 127 12.27 -26.32 -20.52
CA LEU A 127 11.12 -25.60 -20.03
C LEU A 127 10.94 -24.29 -20.82
N ASP A 128 9.69 -23.88 -21.01
CA ASP A 128 9.40 -22.51 -21.44
C ASP A 128 9.85 -21.48 -20.37
N SER A 129 9.91 -20.22 -20.75
CA SER A 129 10.43 -19.15 -19.88
C SER A 129 9.63 -19.01 -18.57
N GLU A 130 8.31 -19.18 -18.63
CA GLU A 130 7.45 -19.06 -17.46
C GLU A 130 7.61 -20.25 -16.50
N SER A 131 7.65 -21.47 -17.03
CA SER A 131 7.91 -22.69 -16.26
C SER A 131 9.31 -22.66 -15.61
N LEU A 132 10.32 -22.17 -16.35
CA LEU A 132 11.66 -21.97 -15.78
C LEU A 132 11.64 -20.95 -14.64
N GLN A 133 10.88 -19.86 -14.80
CA GLN A 133 10.76 -18.85 -13.76
C GLN A 133 10.01 -19.39 -12.53
N LEU A 134 8.97 -20.20 -12.70
CA LEU A 134 8.31 -20.87 -11.57
C LEU A 134 9.29 -21.75 -10.78
N LEU A 135 10.09 -22.56 -11.47
CA LEU A 135 11.13 -23.39 -10.85
C LEU A 135 12.16 -22.53 -10.09
N ASN A 136 12.64 -21.45 -10.72
CA ASN A 136 13.57 -20.51 -10.09
C ASN A 136 12.95 -19.89 -8.82
N ARG A 137 11.68 -19.47 -8.88
CA ARG A 137 10.99 -18.88 -7.72
C ARG A 137 10.85 -19.86 -6.56
N TYR A 138 10.36 -21.06 -6.79
CA TYR A 138 10.28 -22.06 -5.72
C TYR A 138 11.63 -22.35 -5.11
N TYR A 139 12.66 -22.52 -5.94
CA TYR A 139 14.00 -22.76 -5.43
C TYR A 139 14.52 -21.60 -4.56
N ILE A 140 14.35 -20.35 -5.01
CA ILE A 140 14.73 -19.17 -4.25
C ILE A 140 13.94 -19.08 -2.93
N GLU A 141 12.63 -19.32 -2.95
CA GLU A 141 11.79 -19.32 -1.73
C GLU A 141 12.28 -20.34 -0.69
N PHE A 142 12.58 -21.57 -1.12
CA PHE A 142 13.15 -22.58 -0.22
C PHE A 142 14.49 -22.15 0.38
N VAL A 143 15.40 -21.65 -0.44
CA VAL A 143 16.73 -21.22 0.01
C VAL A 143 16.61 -20.04 0.98
N ARG A 144 15.80 -19.05 0.65
CA ARG A 144 15.57 -17.86 1.49
C ARG A 144 14.81 -18.20 2.78
N ALA A 145 13.92 -19.17 2.74
CA ALA A 145 13.27 -19.70 3.94
C ALA A 145 14.24 -20.43 4.88
N GLY A 146 15.44 -20.83 4.43
CA GLY A 146 16.44 -21.51 5.25
C GLY A 146 16.51 -23.03 5.04
N ALA A 147 16.04 -23.56 3.91
CA ALA A 147 16.04 -24.99 3.62
C ALA A 147 17.43 -25.65 3.72
N ARG A 148 18.49 -24.87 3.49
CA ARG A 148 19.89 -25.29 3.54
C ARG A 148 20.53 -25.29 4.94
N LEU A 149 19.83 -24.74 5.95
CA LEU A 149 20.34 -24.67 7.32
C LEU A 149 20.43 -26.05 7.97
N ALA A 150 21.32 -26.17 8.96
CA ALA A 150 21.34 -27.32 9.85
C ALA A 150 20.07 -27.39 10.71
N ASP A 151 19.71 -28.57 11.21
CA ASP A 151 18.46 -28.77 11.95
C ASP A 151 18.35 -27.92 13.21
N VAL A 152 19.47 -27.66 13.91
CA VAL A 152 19.52 -26.79 15.08
C VAL A 152 19.17 -25.37 14.74
N ASP A 153 19.67 -24.85 13.60
CA ASP A 153 19.39 -23.50 13.13
C ASP A 153 17.96 -23.38 12.59
N LYS A 154 17.46 -24.42 11.91
CA LYS A 154 16.04 -24.50 11.50
C LYS A 154 15.10 -24.47 12.70
N ALA A 155 15.45 -25.14 13.81
CA ALA A 155 14.64 -25.06 15.02
C ALA A 155 14.58 -23.63 15.57
N ARG A 156 15.73 -22.96 15.69
CA ARG A 156 15.79 -21.55 16.13
C ARG A 156 15.05 -20.62 15.18
N LEU A 157 15.16 -20.86 13.86
CA LEU A 157 14.47 -20.07 12.86
C LEU A 157 12.94 -20.18 12.98
N ARG A 158 12.40 -21.38 13.23
CA ARG A 158 10.95 -21.58 13.50
C ARG A 158 10.47 -20.79 14.72
N ASP A 159 11.24 -20.78 15.81
CA ASP A 159 10.92 -20.00 17.00
C ASP A 159 10.86 -18.49 16.67
N ILE A 160 11.86 -17.98 15.95
CA ILE A 160 11.92 -16.59 15.51
C ILE A 160 10.73 -16.24 14.60
N ASN A 161 10.42 -17.07 13.63
CA ASN A 161 9.32 -16.84 12.69
C ASN A 161 7.97 -16.82 13.41
N GLY A 162 7.74 -17.75 14.33
CA GLY A 162 6.51 -17.79 15.13
C GLY A 162 6.35 -16.56 16.02
N GLU A 163 7.44 -16.11 16.66
CA GLU A 163 7.41 -14.91 17.50
C GLU A 163 7.22 -13.64 16.64
N LEU A 164 7.89 -13.51 15.49
CA LEU A 164 7.71 -12.41 14.56
C LEU A 164 6.27 -12.34 14.05
N SER A 165 5.65 -13.48 13.69
CA SER A 165 4.25 -13.52 13.24
C SER A 165 3.30 -12.97 14.31
N SER A 166 3.48 -13.39 15.56
CA SER A 166 2.68 -12.89 16.69
C SER A 166 2.89 -11.40 16.94
N LEU A 167 4.14 -10.94 16.93
CA LEU A 167 4.48 -9.53 17.16
C LEU A 167 3.99 -8.60 16.05
N THR A 168 4.04 -9.01 14.79
CA THR A 168 3.53 -8.22 13.67
C THR A 168 2.00 -8.08 13.70
N THR A 169 1.31 -9.16 14.08
CA THR A 169 -0.14 -9.13 14.33
C THR A 169 -0.48 -8.20 15.48
N GLN A 170 0.24 -8.28 16.60
CA GLN A 170 0.07 -7.40 17.76
C GLN A 170 0.31 -5.93 17.37
N PHE A 171 1.39 -5.64 16.63
CA PHE A 171 1.69 -4.29 16.15
C PHE A 171 0.51 -3.68 15.38
N LYS A 172 -0.01 -4.43 14.41
CA LYS A 172 -1.15 -4.01 13.59
C LYS A 172 -2.40 -3.71 14.43
N GLN A 173 -2.72 -4.58 15.37
CA GLN A 173 -3.88 -4.40 16.26
C GLN A 173 -3.69 -3.21 17.20
N ASN A 174 -2.48 -3.00 17.72
CA ASN A 174 -2.16 -1.85 18.55
C ASN A 174 -2.31 -0.53 17.78
N VAL A 175 -1.86 -0.46 16.51
CA VAL A 175 -2.07 0.71 15.65
C VAL A 175 -3.55 1.01 15.46
N LEU A 176 -4.37 -0.01 15.20
CA LEU A 176 -5.81 0.16 15.05
C LEU A 176 -6.45 0.70 16.34
N LYS A 177 -6.10 0.13 17.49
CA LYS A 177 -6.57 0.61 18.81
C LYS A 177 -6.12 2.06 19.06
N ALA A 178 -4.82 2.35 18.89
CA ALA A 178 -4.25 3.68 19.12
C ALA A 178 -4.89 4.75 18.22
N THR A 179 -5.17 4.43 16.96
CA THR A 179 -5.83 5.32 16.02
C THR A 179 -7.27 5.63 16.47
N LYS A 180 -7.98 4.62 16.96
CA LYS A 180 -9.36 4.80 17.46
C LYS A 180 -9.40 5.56 18.78
N SER A 181 -8.57 5.21 19.75
CA SER A 181 -8.54 5.84 21.08
C SER A 181 -7.92 7.24 21.06
N GLY A 182 -7.00 7.51 20.13
CA GLY A 182 -6.37 8.81 19.95
C GLY A 182 -7.24 9.86 19.27
N ALA A 183 -8.47 9.51 18.84
CA ALA A 183 -9.39 10.46 18.22
C ALA A 183 -9.67 11.66 19.13
N VAL A 184 -9.61 12.87 18.56
CA VAL A 184 -9.69 14.12 19.35
C VAL A 184 -11.13 14.54 19.55
N ILE A 185 -11.57 14.59 20.83
CA ILE A 185 -12.91 15.05 21.22
C ILE A 185 -12.91 16.56 21.28
N VAL A 186 -13.91 17.19 20.67
CA VAL A 186 -14.11 18.64 20.62
C VAL A 186 -15.47 18.98 21.26
N ASP A 187 -15.46 19.92 22.17
CA ASP A 187 -16.65 20.25 23.00
C ASP A 187 -17.52 21.36 22.40
N SER A 188 -17.03 22.10 21.41
CA SER A 188 -17.76 23.24 20.81
C SER A 188 -17.54 23.31 19.32
N ALA A 189 -18.61 23.46 18.54
CA ALA A 189 -18.57 23.69 17.10
C ALA A 189 -17.72 24.92 16.71
N ALA A 190 -17.63 25.92 17.56
CA ALA A 190 -16.82 27.12 17.32
C ALA A 190 -15.29 26.78 17.22
N GLN A 191 -14.84 25.72 17.87
CA GLN A 191 -13.44 25.25 17.74
C GLN A 191 -13.14 24.64 16.36
N LEU A 192 -14.18 24.26 15.60
CA LEU A 192 -14.10 23.66 14.27
C LEU A 192 -14.16 24.71 13.14
N ASP A 193 -14.07 26.00 13.47
CA ASP A 193 -14.02 27.07 12.45
C ASP A 193 -12.91 26.81 11.43
N GLY A 194 -13.28 26.94 10.16
CA GLY A 194 -12.45 26.57 9.00
C GLY A 194 -12.84 25.27 8.33
N LEU A 195 -13.50 24.34 9.04
CA LEU A 195 -14.08 23.15 8.42
C LEU A 195 -15.41 23.45 7.75
N SER A 196 -15.71 22.74 6.67
CA SER A 196 -17.01 22.82 5.99
C SER A 196 -18.15 22.25 6.87
N ALA A 197 -19.39 22.64 6.60
CA ALA A 197 -20.56 22.09 7.28
C ALA A 197 -20.64 20.55 7.17
N VAL A 198 -20.22 19.98 6.04
CA VAL A 198 -20.17 18.52 5.81
C VAL A 198 -19.16 17.87 6.78
N GLN A 199 -17.97 18.44 6.91
CA GLN A 199 -16.93 17.93 7.83
C GLN A 199 -17.35 18.05 9.29
N ILE A 200 -17.98 19.17 9.68
CA ILE A 200 -18.52 19.36 11.03
C ILE A 200 -19.64 18.33 11.31
N GLY A 201 -20.51 18.09 10.33
CA GLY A 201 -21.56 17.06 10.43
C GLY A 201 -20.99 15.65 10.57
N ALA A 202 -19.94 15.32 9.81
CA ALA A 202 -19.24 14.03 9.92
C ALA A 202 -18.59 13.86 11.32
N ALA A 203 -17.98 14.92 11.85
CA ALA A 203 -17.39 14.90 13.21
C ALA A 203 -18.45 14.71 14.29
N ALA A 204 -19.65 15.30 14.14
CA ALA A 204 -20.78 15.09 15.04
C ALA A 204 -21.29 13.65 14.98
N ALA A 205 -21.46 13.08 13.78
CA ALA A 205 -21.86 11.68 13.59
C ALA A 205 -20.83 10.71 14.19
N ALA A 206 -19.54 11.00 14.05
CA ALA A 206 -18.47 10.23 14.66
C ALA A 206 -18.50 10.27 16.20
N ALA A 207 -18.95 11.38 16.79
CA ALA A 207 -19.16 11.50 18.22
C ALA A 207 -20.40 10.70 18.68
N GLU A 208 -21.51 10.79 17.95
CA GLU A 208 -22.73 10.02 18.26
C GLU A 208 -22.46 8.51 18.21
N ALA A 209 -21.73 8.02 17.21
CA ALA A 209 -21.34 6.62 17.10
C ALA A 209 -20.49 6.13 18.29
N ARG A 210 -19.85 7.05 19.03
CA ARG A 210 -19.08 6.78 20.25
C ARG A 210 -19.84 7.08 21.55
N GLY A 211 -21.14 7.38 21.47
CA GLY A 211 -21.97 7.75 22.64
C GLY A 211 -21.69 9.15 23.21
N LEU A 212 -21.06 10.03 22.44
CA LEU A 212 -20.66 11.38 22.83
C LEU A 212 -21.63 12.44 22.26
N ALA A 213 -22.93 12.29 22.50
CA ALA A 213 -23.94 13.20 21.98
C ALA A 213 -23.64 14.68 22.37
N GLY A 214 -23.81 15.59 21.41
CA GLY A 214 -23.55 17.03 21.61
C GLY A 214 -22.07 17.43 21.54
N LYS A 215 -21.17 16.50 21.19
CA LYS A 215 -19.74 16.73 20.93
C LYS A 215 -19.40 16.45 19.46
N TRP A 216 -18.16 16.68 19.12
CA TRP A 216 -17.55 16.34 17.82
C TRP A 216 -16.31 15.50 18.04
N VAL A 217 -16.03 14.59 17.12
CA VAL A 217 -14.82 13.75 17.15
C VAL A 217 -14.06 13.89 15.83
N ILE A 218 -12.80 14.29 15.92
CA ILE A 218 -11.84 14.23 14.81
C ILE A 218 -11.14 12.88 14.89
N ALA A 219 -11.50 11.97 14.00
CA ALA A 219 -10.83 10.69 13.85
C ALA A 219 -9.43 10.89 13.24
N LEU A 220 -8.45 10.09 13.70
CA LEU A 220 -7.11 10.14 13.17
C LEU A 220 -6.97 9.19 11.96
N GLN A 221 -6.12 9.56 11.01
CA GLN A 221 -5.65 8.68 9.95
C GLN A 221 -4.32 8.04 10.34
N ASN A 222 -4.01 6.87 9.79
CA ASN A 222 -2.74 6.20 10.06
C ASN A 222 -1.57 6.82 9.23
N THR A 223 -1.31 8.07 9.49
CA THR A 223 -0.18 8.85 8.96
C THR A 223 0.06 10.01 9.92
N THR A 224 1.20 10.66 9.88
CA THR A 224 1.47 11.88 10.67
C THR A 224 0.62 13.04 10.17
N ASN A 225 0.40 13.12 8.86
CA ASN A 225 -0.41 14.18 8.27
C ASN A 225 -1.92 13.93 8.48
N GLN A 226 -2.61 14.91 9.09
CA GLN A 226 -4.04 14.84 9.38
C GLN A 226 -4.79 15.91 8.58
N PRO A 227 -5.76 15.56 7.70
CA PRO A 227 -6.40 16.50 6.78
C PRO A 227 -7.02 17.75 7.42
N PRO A 228 -7.62 17.71 8.62
CA PRO A 228 -8.18 18.91 9.26
C PRO A 228 -7.16 20.01 9.56
N LEU A 229 -5.85 19.67 9.66
CA LEU A 229 -4.79 20.66 9.94
C LEU A 229 -4.69 21.75 8.87
N ALA A 230 -5.04 21.44 7.62
CA ALA A 230 -5.00 22.40 6.53
C ALA A 230 -6.07 23.50 6.61
N GLN A 231 -7.17 23.24 7.31
CA GLN A 231 -8.36 24.10 7.28
C GLN A 231 -8.72 24.73 8.63
N LEU A 232 -8.43 24.05 9.74
CA LEU A 232 -8.76 24.52 11.08
C LEU A 232 -8.06 25.83 11.41
N LYS A 233 -8.83 26.89 11.71
CA LYS A 233 -8.28 28.19 12.16
C LYS A 233 -7.79 28.14 13.61
N ASN A 234 -8.38 27.29 14.45
CA ASN A 234 -7.99 27.14 15.85
C ASN A 234 -6.62 26.45 15.98
N ARG A 235 -5.56 27.22 16.20
CA ARG A 235 -4.18 26.74 16.30
C ARG A 235 -4.00 25.73 17.44
N ALA A 236 -4.61 25.97 18.60
CA ALA A 236 -4.53 25.05 19.75
C ALA A 236 -5.17 23.69 19.43
N LEU A 237 -6.25 23.66 18.63
CA LEU A 237 -6.85 22.42 18.19
C LEU A 237 -5.97 21.71 17.15
N ARG A 238 -5.32 22.44 16.24
CA ARG A 238 -4.32 21.86 15.33
C ARG A 238 -3.20 21.16 16.11
N GLU A 239 -2.63 21.84 17.11
CA GLU A 239 -1.61 21.25 17.98
C GLU A 239 -2.11 19.98 18.69
N ARG A 240 -3.33 19.99 19.25
CA ARG A 240 -3.91 18.80 19.88
C ARG A 240 -4.06 17.62 18.93
N ILE A 241 -4.55 17.86 17.71
CA ILE A 241 -4.70 16.82 16.68
C ILE A 241 -3.33 16.28 16.28
N TYR A 242 -2.36 17.14 16.02
CA TYR A 242 -1.01 16.75 15.66
C TYR A 242 -0.37 15.89 16.77
N ARG A 243 -0.38 16.37 18.02
CA ARG A 243 0.21 15.61 19.15
C ARG A 243 -0.49 14.28 19.41
N ALA A 244 -1.82 14.23 19.28
CA ALA A 244 -2.57 12.99 19.37
C ALA A 244 -2.18 12.00 18.24
N SER A 245 -1.98 12.52 17.04
CA SER A 245 -1.48 11.74 15.90
C SER A 245 -0.09 11.16 16.16
N GLU A 246 0.83 11.98 16.64
CA GLU A 246 2.23 11.63 16.89
C GLU A 246 2.40 10.61 18.02
N ALA A 247 1.53 10.71 19.06
CA ALA A 247 1.59 9.86 20.24
C ALA A 247 1.05 8.43 20.04
N ARG A 248 0.49 8.11 18.87
CA ARG A 248 -0.10 6.79 18.61
C ARG A 248 0.91 5.66 18.79
N GLY A 249 0.56 4.66 19.57
CA GLY A 249 1.41 3.50 19.84
C GLY A 249 2.71 3.83 20.61
N GLY A 250 2.85 5.04 21.16
CA GLY A 250 4.05 5.54 21.81
C GLY A 250 4.08 5.38 23.35
N GLY A 251 3.35 4.42 23.91
CA GLY A 251 3.43 4.09 25.35
C GLY A 251 2.51 4.94 26.25
N SER A 252 1.69 5.84 25.71
CA SER A 252 0.69 6.57 26.51
C SER A 252 -0.49 5.71 26.99
N ASP A 253 -0.71 4.57 26.34
CA ASP A 253 -1.69 3.55 26.66
C ASP A 253 -1.01 2.17 26.54
N ALA A 254 -0.88 1.46 27.66
CA ALA A 254 -0.21 0.17 27.70
C ALA A 254 -0.86 -0.89 26.80
N ASP A 255 -2.17 -0.78 26.53
CA ASP A 255 -2.92 -1.73 25.70
C ASP A 255 -2.68 -1.53 24.18
N SER A 256 -2.04 -0.43 23.80
CA SER A 256 -1.73 -0.09 22.41
C SER A 256 -0.26 0.31 22.20
N ASP A 257 0.62 0.06 23.17
CA ASP A 257 2.05 0.40 23.10
C ASP A 257 2.81 -0.54 22.15
N ASN A 258 3.44 0.06 21.13
CA ASN A 258 4.28 -0.63 20.16
C ASN A 258 5.79 -0.48 20.41
N THR A 259 6.22 0.29 21.43
CA THR A 259 7.66 0.52 21.65
C THR A 259 8.41 -0.76 21.99
N THR A 260 7.87 -1.59 22.88
CA THR A 260 8.45 -2.90 23.22
C THR A 260 8.30 -3.92 22.08
N VAL A 261 7.23 -3.83 21.30
CA VAL A 261 6.98 -4.69 20.14
C VAL A 261 8.03 -4.44 19.06
N ILE A 262 8.31 -3.16 18.73
CA ILE A 262 9.34 -2.75 17.77
C ILE A 262 10.72 -3.29 18.18
N ALA A 263 11.12 -3.09 19.45
CA ALA A 263 12.40 -3.54 19.95
C ALA A 263 12.62 -5.05 19.74
N LYS A 264 11.57 -5.85 20.00
CA LYS A 264 11.60 -7.30 19.75
C LYS A 264 11.65 -7.65 18.27
N ILE A 265 10.83 -7.00 17.46
CA ILE A 265 10.76 -7.23 15.99
C ILE A 265 12.13 -6.99 15.35
N VAL A 266 12.77 -5.84 15.62
CA VAL A 266 14.05 -5.50 14.97
C VAL A 266 15.17 -6.43 15.39
N ARG A 267 15.19 -6.84 16.68
CA ARG A 267 16.15 -7.82 17.18
C ARG A 267 15.98 -9.18 16.52
N LEU A 268 14.76 -9.71 16.48
CA LEU A 268 14.46 -11.01 15.86
C LEU A 268 14.73 -11.00 14.35
N ARG A 269 14.46 -9.89 13.67
CA ARG A 269 14.80 -9.72 12.26
C ARG A 269 16.30 -9.74 12.01
N ALA A 270 17.08 -9.08 12.86
CA ALA A 270 18.55 -9.12 12.79
C ALA A 270 19.09 -10.52 13.04
N GLU A 271 18.56 -11.21 14.06
CA GLU A 271 18.94 -12.59 14.40
C GLU A 271 18.58 -13.57 13.26
N ARG A 272 17.39 -13.45 12.69
CA ARG A 272 16.96 -14.23 11.52
C ARG A 272 17.89 -14.02 10.34
N ALA A 273 18.23 -12.78 10.02
CA ALA A 273 19.12 -12.45 8.92
C ALA A 273 20.52 -13.09 9.13
N ALA A 274 21.06 -13.00 10.35
CA ALA A 274 22.35 -13.60 10.71
C ALA A 274 22.33 -15.13 10.56
N LEU A 275 21.26 -15.82 11.02
CA LEU A 275 21.08 -17.25 10.83
C LEU A 275 21.09 -17.65 9.35
N LEU A 276 20.49 -16.81 8.48
CA LEU A 276 20.41 -17.01 7.03
C LEU A 276 21.68 -16.58 6.31
N GLY A 277 22.71 -16.09 7.01
CA GLY A 277 24.01 -15.70 6.44
C GLY A 277 24.07 -14.26 5.93
N TYR A 278 23.13 -13.40 6.32
CA TYR A 278 23.11 -11.99 5.94
C TYR A 278 23.57 -11.10 7.10
N PRO A 279 24.25 -9.97 6.81
CA PRO A 279 24.75 -9.07 7.85
C PRO A 279 23.64 -8.37 8.65
N ASN A 280 22.48 -8.18 8.06
CA ASN A 280 21.30 -7.54 8.65
C ASN A 280 20.03 -7.84 7.83
N HIS A 281 18.88 -7.45 8.38
CA HIS A 281 17.59 -7.71 7.75
C HIS A 281 17.41 -6.98 6.40
N ALA A 282 17.95 -5.76 6.25
CA ALA A 282 17.87 -5.04 4.98
C ALA A 282 18.61 -5.79 3.85
N ALA A 283 19.79 -6.35 4.12
CA ALA A 283 20.51 -7.14 3.14
C ALA A 283 19.72 -8.40 2.73
N TYR A 284 19.09 -9.07 3.69
CA TYR A 284 18.21 -10.23 3.42
C TYR A 284 17.02 -9.86 2.56
N GLN A 285 16.31 -8.78 2.89
CA GLN A 285 15.12 -8.38 2.13
C GLN A 285 15.46 -7.94 0.71
N LEU A 286 16.46 -7.08 0.57
CA LEU A 286 16.77 -6.41 -0.69
C LEU A 286 17.42 -7.32 -1.74
N GLU A 287 17.95 -8.48 -1.35
CA GLU A 287 18.52 -9.45 -2.30
C GLU A 287 17.48 -9.90 -3.36
N ASP A 288 16.20 -10.01 -2.99
CA ASP A 288 15.10 -10.42 -3.87
C ASP A 288 14.31 -9.24 -4.46
N GLU A 289 14.79 -8.02 -4.29
CA GLU A 289 14.22 -6.79 -4.85
C GLU A 289 15.03 -6.30 -6.05
N SER A 290 14.47 -5.38 -6.86
CA SER A 290 15.16 -4.84 -8.04
C SER A 290 16.40 -4.00 -7.67
N ALA A 291 16.40 -3.35 -6.49
CA ALA A 291 17.55 -2.63 -5.95
C ALA A 291 18.70 -3.54 -5.53
N ALA A 292 18.42 -4.80 -5.25
CA ALA A 292 19.35 -5.89 -4.94
C ALA A 292 20.20 -5.73 -3.66
N ASN A 293 20.40 -4.54 -3.11
CA ASN A 293 21.21 -4.34 -1.90
C ASN A 293 20.97 -2.99 -1.20
N PRO A 294 21.30 -2.87 0.11
CA PRO A 294 21.11 -1.64 0.90
C PRO A 294 21.91 -0.43 0.42
N ALA A 295 23.05 -0.63 -0.25
CA ALA A 295 23.88 0.47 -0.73
C ALA A 295 23.21 1.21 -1.89
N ALA A 296 22.58 0.50 -2.82
CA ALA A 296 21.83 1.08 -3.92
C ALA A 296 20.64 1.90 -3.41
N VAL A 297 19.92 1.38 -2.43
CA VAL A 297 18.80 2.09 -1.78
C VAL A 297 19.28 3.34 -1.06
N HIS A 298 20.31 3.21 -0.22
CA HIS A 298 20.84 4.35 0.52
C HIS A 298 21.35 5.45 -0.42
N LYS A 299 21.99 5.10 -1.52
CA LYS A 299 22.47 6.06 -2.52
C LYS A 299 21.35 6.96 -3.03
N ILE A 300 20.27 6.39 -3.55
CA ILE A 300 19.15 7.18 -4.10
C ILE A 300 18.47 8.05 -3.04
N LEU A 301 18.27 7.51 -1.83
CA LEU A 301 17.63 8.27 -0.75
C LEU A 301 18.50 9.43 -0.27
N SER A 302 19.81 9.20 -0.06
CA SER A 302 20.75 10.21 0.43
C SER A 302 21.09 11.29 -0.60
N GLU A 303 21.03 10.98 -1.90
CA GLU A 303 21.22 11.97 -2.96
C GLU A 303 20.01 12.93 -3.06
N LEU A 304 18.81 12.46 -2.79
CA LEU A 304 17.59 13.27 -2.86
C LEU A 304 17.30 14.08 -1.58
N ALA A 305 17.69 13.56 -0.41
CA ALA A 305 17.37 14.18 0.88
C ALA A 305 17.79 15.64 1.00
N PRO A 306 19.04 16.05 0.69
CA PRO A 306 19.45 17.45 0.81
C PRO A 306 18.74 18.38 -0.18
N VAL A 307 18.35 17.89 -1.34
CA VAL A 307 17.64 18.68 -2.38
C VAL A 307 16.21 18.94 -1.92
N ALA A 308 15.50 17.91 -1.46
CA ALA A 308 14.15 18.02 -0.93
C ALA A 308 14.09 18.94 0.30
N LEU A 309 15.01 18.75 1.25
CA LEU A 309 15.09 19.55 2.46
C LEU A 309 15.43 21.03 2.17
N SER A 310 16.32 21.29 1.23
CA SER A 310 16.63 22.66 0.80
C SER A 310 15.38 23.36 0.25
N ARG A 311 14.59 22.68 -0.57
CA ARG A 311 13.31 23.19 -1.08
C ARG A 311 12.31 23.44 0.03
N ALA A 312 12.14 22.49 0.95
CA ALA A 312 11.22 22.62 2.08
C ALA A 312 11.56 23.79 2.99
N ARG A 313 12.87 24.05 3.23
CA ARG A 313 13.32 25.22 4.01
C ARG A 313 12.95 26.54 3.36
N LEU A 314 12.98 26.64 2.03
CA LEU A 314 12.53 27.85 1.32
C LEU A 314 11.01 28.06 1.50
N ASP A 315 10.23 26.99 1.41
CA ASP A 315 8.78 27.07 1.63
C ASP A 315 8.46 27.46 3.09
N ALA A 316 9.21 26.95 4.08
CA ALA A 316 9.09 27.33 5.49
C ALA A 316 9.36 28.83 5.74
N VAL A 317 10.38 29.39 5.07
CA VAL A 317 10.69 30.84 5.14
C VAL A 317 9.51 31.67 4.63
N ASP A 318 8.88 31.27 3.53
CA ASP A 318 7.73 31.99 2.99
C ASP A 318 6.51 31.88 3.91
N MET A 319 6.29 30.72 4.56
CA MET A 319 5.24 30.57 5.58
C MET A 319 5.50 31.43 6.82
N GLN A 320 6.75 31.51 7.30
CA GLN A 320 7.11 32.36 8.43
C GLN A 320 6.85 33.84 8.13
N LYS A 321 7.21 34.32 6.93
CA LYS A 321 6.88 35.70 6.51
C LYS A 321 5.37 35.96 6.52
N LEU A 322 4.57 34.97 6.13
CA LEU A 322 3.11 35.09 6.18
C LEU A 322 2.60 35.18 7.63
N ILE A 323 3.12 34.34 8.52
CA ILE A 323 2.82 34.40 9.96
C ILE A 323 3.16 35.77 10.53
N ASP A 324 4.34 36.30 10.25
CA ASP A 324 4.82 37.58 10.76
C ASP A 324 3.94 38.73 10.23
N SER A 325 3.56 38.70 8.95
CA SER A 325 2.72 39.74 8.35
C SER A 325 1.29 39.72 8.91
N GLU A 326 0.71 38.53 9.16
CA GLU A 326 -0.60 38.40 9.81
C GLU A 326 -0.57 38.88 11.25
N ALA A 327 0.47 38.58 12.00
CA ALA A 327 0.65 39.03 13.36
C ALA A 327 0.73 40.58 13.43
N ALA A 328 1.49 41.19 12.55
CA ALA A 328 1.59 42.65 12.45
C ALA A 328 0.26 43.31 12.03
N ALA A 329 -0.45 42.73 11.08
CA ALA A 329 -1.75 43.25 10.63
C ALA A 329 -2.85 43.18 11.69
N ASN A 330 -2.80 42.21 12.59
CA ASN A 330 -3.77 41.99 13.66
C ASN A 330 -3.33 42.50 15.03
N ASP A 331 -2.18 43.17 15.14
CA ASP A 331 -1.58 43.64 16.39
C ASP A 331 -1.44 42.50 17.44
N THR A 332 -0.98 41.35 16.98
CA THR A 332 -0.74 40.15 17.81
C THR A 332 0.73 39.76 17.81
N ALA A 333 1.16 38.96 18.78
CA ALA A 333 2.51 38.41 18.79
C ALA A 333 2.69 37.39 17.66
N SER A 334 3.80 37.50 16.92
CA SER A 334 4.22 36.46 15.97
C SER A 334 4.65 35.20 16.72
N PHE A 335 4.65 34.06 16.01
CA PHE A 335 5.11 32.78 16.53
C PHE A 335 5.96 32.06 15.49
N GLU A 336 6.82 31.19 15.95
CA GLU A 336 7.64 30.34 15.07
C GLU A 336 6.79 29.22 14.47
N LEU A 337 6.97 28.96 13.17
CA LEU A 337 6.30 27.88 12.42
C LEU A 337 6.56 26.54 13.11
N GLN A 338 5.49 25.83 13.43
CA GLN A 338 5.51 24.51 14.06
C GLN A 338 4.94 23.43 13.10
N PRO A 339 5.18 22.13 13.34
CA PRO A 339 4.66 21.08 12.48
C PRO A 339 3.13 21.13 12.27
N TRP A 340 2.37 21.47 13.32
CA TRP A 340 0.90 21.62 13.22
C TRP A 340 0.43 22.87 12.48
N ASP A 341 1.34 23.76 12.12
CA ASP A 341 1.06 24.99 11.37
C ASP A 341 1.32 24.80 9.87
N TRP A 342 2.20 23.85 9.48
CA TRP A 342 2.64 23.66 8.11
C TRP A 342 1.48 23.55 7.14
N ALA A 343 0.60 22.57 7.32
CA ALA A 343 -0.50 22.32 6.42
C ALA A 343 -1.43 23.53 6.25
N PHE A 344 -1.68 24.26 7.33
CA PHE A 344 -2.52 25.47 7.34
C PHE A 344 -1.90 26.63 6.55
N TYR A 345 -0.62 26.92 6.79
CA TYR A 345 0.07 28.01 6.09
C TYR A 345 0.48 27.64 4.67
N SER A 346 0.77 26.37 4.41
CA SER A 346 0.94 25.84 3.05
C SER A 346 -0.31 26.07 2.22
N GLU A 347 -1.51 25.74 2.76
CA GLU A 347 -2.78 25.98 2.08
C GLU A 347 -3.06 27.47 1.82
N LYS A 348 -2.74 28.33 2.76
CA LYS A 348 -2.86 29.80 2.57
C LYS A 348 -1.92 30.30 1.47
N LEU A 349 -0.65 29.87 1.46
CA LEU A 349 0.30 30.22 0.41
C LEU A 349 -0.14 29.68 -0.96
N ARG A 350 -0.63 28.45 -0.99
CA ARG A 350 -1.17 27.84 -2.21
C ARG A 350 -2.32 28.66 -2.77
N THR A 351 -3.29 29.01 -1.91
CA THR A 351 -4.43 29.84 -2.28
C THR A 351 -3.97 31.22 -2.81
N ALA A 352 -3.04 31.86 -2.13
CA ALA A 352 -2.52 33.17 -2.53
C ALA A 352 -1.73 33.12 -3.86
N ARG A 353 -0.95 32.05 -4.11
CA ARG A 353 -0.13 31.91 -5.33
C ARG A 353 -0.93 31.51 -6.57
N PHE A 354 -1.94 30.67 -6.39
CA PHE A 354 -2.69 30.10 -7.52
C PHE A 354 -4.12 30.65 -7.64
N ASP A 355 -4.51 31.54 -6.69
CA ASP A 355 -5.83 32.21 -6.71
C ASP A 355 -7.00 31.22 -6.80
N PHE A 356 -6.95 30.11 -6.03
CA PHE A 356 -8.09 29.19 -5.85
C PHE A 356 -7.95 28.43 -4.52
N ASP A 357 -9.07 27.98 -3.98
CA ASP A 357 -9.13 27.07 -2.83
C ASP A 357 -9.73 25.71 -3.22
N GLN A 358 -9.56 24.72 -2.36
CA GLN A 358 -10.09 23.37 -2.61
C GLN A 358 -11.63 23.33 -2.62
N ALA A 359 -12.29 24.27 -1.95
CA ALA A 359 -13.76 24.33 -1.95
C ALA A 359 -14.33 24.63 -3.33
N GLN A 360 -13.59 25.38 -4.16
CA GLN A 360 -13.96 25.68 -5.55
C GLN A 360 -13.80 24.46 -6.46
N VAL A 361 -12.90 23.55 -6.16
CA VAL A 361 -12.52 22.42 -7.01
C VAL A 361 -13.33 21.16 -6.68
N LYS A 362 -13.58 20.89 -5.39
CA LYS A 362 -14.34 19.70 -4.93
C LYS A 362 -15.66 19.45 -5.67
N PRO A 363 -16.50 20.46 -6.01
CA PRO A 363 -17.74 20.22 -6.75
C PRO A 363 -17.59 19.54 -8.11
N TYR A 364 -16.37 19.52 -8.67
CA TYR A 364 -16.06 18.90 -9.95
C TYR A 364 -15.52 17.48 -9.84
N PHE A 365 -15.24 17.00 -8.61
CA PHE A 365 -14.67 15.66 -8.33
C PHE A 365 -15.68 14.83 -7.53
N GLU A 366 -16.83 14.56 -8.12
CA GLU A 366 -17.80 13.64 -7.54
C GLU A 366 -17.39 12.21 -7.85
N LEU A 367 -17.49 11.30 -6.86
CA LEU A 367 -16.97 9.93 -6.92
C LEU A 367 -17.42 9.14 -8.17
N GLU A 368 -18.70 9.21 -8.56
CA GLU A 368 -19.21 8.50 -9.74
C GLU A 368 -18.56 8.99 -11.03
N HIS A 369 -18.45 10.32 -11.20
CA HIS A 369 -17.78 10.90 -12.36
C HIS A 369 -16.30 10.53 -12.38
N VAL A 370 -15.60 10.64 -11.23
CA VAL A 370 -14.19 10.26 -11.15
C VAL A 370 -13.99 8.79 -11.50
N LEU A 371 -14.85 7.91 -10.98
CA LEU A 371 -14.74 6.46 -11.21
C LEU A 371 -15.05 6.09 -12.65
N ARG A 372 -16.22 6.51 -13.18
CA ARG A 372 -16.70 6.07 -14.50
C ARG A 372 -16.07 6.86 -15.64
N ASP A 373 -16.11 8.18 -15.52
CA ASP A 373 -15.68 9.08 -16.59
C ASP A 373 -14.18 9.42 -16.50
N GLY A 374 -13.51 9.05 -15.41
CA GLY A 374 -12.07 9.20 -15.21
C GLY A 374 -11.35 7.86 -15.26
N VAL A 375 -11.44 7.08 -14.18
CA VAL A 375 -10.68 5.84 -13.98
C VAL A 375 -11.02 4.78 -15.04
N PHE A 376 -12.31 4.48 -15.22
CA PHE A 376 -12.74 3.48 -16.20
C PHE A 376 -12.57 3.97 -17.64
N TYR A 377 -12.81 5.26 -17.89
CA TYR A 377 -12.58 5.86 -19.21
C TYR A 377 -11.11 5.75 -19.63
N ALA A 378 -10.15 6.10 -18.77
CA ALA A 378 -8.74 5.95 -19.08
C ALA A 378 -8.35 4.49 -19.38
N ALA A 379 -8.89 3.54 -18.61
CA ALA A 379 -8.66 2.12 -18.85
C ALA A 379 -9.31 1.63 -20.16
N GLN A 380 -10.45 2.16 -20.53
CA GLN A 380 -11.10 1.86 -21.81
C GLN A 380 -10.26 2.36 -22.97
N GLU A 381 -9.79 3.61 -22.92
CA GLU A 381 -8.97 4.20 -24.00
C GLU A 381 -7.63 3.46 -24.16
N LEU A 382 -6.93 3.17 -23.06
CA LEU A 382 -5.62 2.52 -23.07
C LEU A 382 -5.69 1.02 -23.38
N TYR A 383 -6.59 0.30 -22.74
CA TYR A 383 -6.56 -1.16 -22.71
C TYR A 383 -7.81 -1.81 -23.31
N GLY A 384 -8.84 -1.06 -23.65
CA GLY A 384 -10.11 -1.57 -24.14
C GLY A 384 -11.02 -2.19 -23.10
N LEU A 385 -10.73 -1.97 -21.85
CA LEU A 385 -11.51 -2.56 -20.77
C LEU A 385 -12.90 -1.91 -20.69
N ASN A 386 -13.93 -2.75 -20.52
CA ASN A 386 -15.29 -2.32 -20.34
C ASN A 386 -15.81 -2.83 -18.98
N PHE A 387 -16.65 -2.04 -18.32
CA PHE A 387 -17.09 -2.29 -16.94
C PHE A 387 -18.61 -2.33 -16.86
N ARG A 388 -19.15 -3.40 -16.25
CA ARG A 388 -20.59 -3.55 -15.99
C ARG A 388 -20.82 -3.79 -14.50
N GLU A 389 -21.53 -2.90 -13.84
CA GLU A 389 -21.86 -3.06 -12.43
C GLU A 389 -22.80 -4.24 -12.20
N ARG A 390 -22.55 -5.02 -11.15
CA ARG A 390 -23.26 -6.23 -10.79
C ARG A 390 -23.91 -6.06 -9.41
N HIS A 391 -25.24 -5.99 -9.38
CA HIS A 391 -26.04 -5.86 -8.15
C HIS A 391 -26.62 -7.20 -7.67
N ASP A 392 -26.40 -8.25 -8.43
CA ASP A 392 -26.89 -9.62 -8.17
C ASP A 392 -25.86 -10.49 -7.42
N LEU A 393 -24.66 -9.99 -7.20
CA LEU A 393 -23.59 -10.71 -6.50
C LEU A 393 -23.54 -10.32 -5.02
N PRO A 394 -23.26 -11.28 -4.10
CA PRO A 394 -23.15 -10.97 -2.68
C PRO A 394 -21.92 -10.11 -2.37
N VAL A 395 -22.06 -9.21 -1.41
CA VAL A 395 -20.99 -8.33 -0.90
C VAL A 395 -20.88 -8.47 0.62
N TYR A 396 -19.70 -8.18 1.16
CA TYR A 396 -19.45 -8.26 2.61
C TYR A 396 -19.89 -7.01 3.39
N HIS A 397 -20.17 -5.90 2.70
CA HIS A 397 -20.66 -4.66 3.29
C HIS A 397 -21.56 -3.94 2.29
N PRO A 398 -22.65 -3.24 2.72
CA PRO A 398 -23.59 -2.57 1.81
C PRO A 398 -22.98 -1.50 0.90
N ASP A 399 -21.85 -0.91 1.29
CA ASP A 399 -21.16 0.13 0.52
C ASP A 399 -20.21 -0.44 -0.55
N VAL A 400 -20.01 -1.76 -0.57
CA VAL A 400 -19.12 -2.42 -1.53
C VAL A 400 -19.83 -2.56 -2.87
N ARG A 401 -19.11 -2.26 -3.93
CA ARG A 401 -19.59 -2.34 -5.32
C ARG A 401 -18.82 -3.37 -6.11
N VAL A 402 -19.49 -4.08 -6.99
CA VAL A 402 -18.87 -5.11 -7.84
C VAL A 402 -19.06 -4.75 -9.30
N PHE A 403 -18.00 -4.81 -10.08
CA PHE A 403 -18.00 -4.59 -11.52
C PHE A 403 -17.43 -5.81 -12.25
N GLU A 404 -18.13 -6.27 -13.25
CA GLU A 404 -17.62 -7.26 -14.18
C GLU A 404 -16.84 -6.56 -15.28
N VAL A 405 -15.62 -7.03 -15.53
CA VAL A 405 -14.66 -6.41 -16.46
C VAL A 405 -14.53 -7.28 -17.69
N PHE A 406 -14.65 -6.65 -18.87
CA PHE A 406 -14.55 -7.28 -20.18
C PHE A 406 -13.39 -6.71 -20.98
N ASP A 407 -12.77 -7.53 -21.79
CA ASP A 407 -11.80 -7.08 -22.80
C ASP A 407 -12.51 -6.36 -23.98
N SER A 408 -11.74 -5.78 -24.87
CA SER A 408 -12.22 -5.04 -26.05
C SER A 408 -13.06 -5.86 -27.00
N ASP A 409 -12.89 -7.18 -27.04
CA ASP A 409 -13.71 -8.13 -27.83
C ASP A 409 -14.96 -8.63 -27.10
N GLY A 410 -15.22 -8.14 -25.90
CA GLY A 410 -16.33 -8.59 -25.05
C GLY A 410 -16.03 -9.85 -24.21
N THR A 411 -14.82 -10.37 -24.26
CA THR A 411 -14.42 -11.53 -23.41
C THR A 411 -14.42 -11.13 -21.94
N PRO A 412 -15.16 -11.86 -21.07
CA PRO A 412 -15.12 -11.61 -19.63
C PRO A 412 -13.72 -11.86 -19.05
N LEU A 413 -13.12 -10.88 -18.35
CA LEU A 413 -11.77 -10.98 -17.77
C LEU A 413 -11.77 -11.21 -16.26
N ALA A 414 -12.50 -10.37 -15.51
CA ALA A 414 -12.35 -10.28 -14.06
C ALA A 414 -13.61 -9.81 -13.37
N LEU A 415 -13.64 -9.90 -12.04
CA LEU A 415 -14.46 -9.02 -11.19
C LEU A 415 -13.56 -7.99 -10.50
N PHE A 416 -14.02 -6.75 -10.49
CA PHE A 416 -13.45 -5.65 -9.74
C PHE A 416 -14.39 -5.27 -8.60
N VAL A 417 -13.88 -5.24 -7.37
CA VAL A 417 -14.61 -4.93 -6.13
C VAL A 417 -14.11 -3.60 -5.59
N GLY A 418 -14.98 -2.61 -5.46
CA GLY A 418 -14.64 -1.29 -4.92
C GLY A 418 -15.21 -1.10 -3.53
N ASP A 419 -14.35 -0.86 -2.54
CA ASP A 419 -14.69 -0.52 -1.16
C ASP A 419 -14.07 0.84 -0.79
N TYR A 420 -14.83 1.90 -1.03
CA TYR A 420 -14.28 3.25 -1.05
C TYR A 420 -14.33 4.00 0.29
N PHE A 421 -15.30 3.69 1.16
CA PHE A 421 -15.57 4.49 2.36
C PHE A 421 -14.81 4.05 3.59
N ALA A 422 -14.41 5.04 4.41
CA ALA A 422 -13.80 4.83 5.70
C ALA A 422 -14.80 4.24 6.71
N ARG A 423 -14.31 3.37 7.58
CA ARG A 423 -15.03 2.79 8.73
C ARG A 423 -14.08 2.60 9.92
N ASP A 424 -14.60 2.65 11.14
CA ASP A 424 -13.80 2.45 12.38
C ASP A 424 -13.16 1.03 12.46
N ASN A 425 -13.74 0.07 11.74
CA ASN A 425 -13.28 -1.31 11.67
C ASN A 425 -12.57 -1.64 10.33
N LYS A 426 -12.08 -0.63 9.65
CA LYS A 426 -11.30 -0.75 8.40
C LYS A 426 -9.89 -0.21 8.62
N GLN A 427 -8.90 -0.90 8.10
CA GLN A 427 -7.52 -0.45 8.13
C GLN A 427 -7.38 0.91 7.42
N GLY A 428 -6.53 1.79 7.96
CA GLY A 428 -6.22 3.08 7.34
C GLY A 428 -5.33 2.95 6.11
N GLY A 429 -5.33 4.01 5.29
CA GLY A 429 -4.63 4.05 4.01
C GLY A 429 -5.50 3.56 2.85
N ALA A 430 -4.87 3.22 1.74
CA ALA A 430 -5.50 2.62 0.58
C ALA A 430 -4.69 1.40 0.14
N TRP A 431 -5.34 0.42 -0.47
CA TRP A 431 -4.65 -0.80 -0.94
C TRP A 431 -5.49 -1.61 -1.93
N MET A 432 -4.80 -2.42 -2.72
CA MET A 432 -5.36 -3.44 -3.60
C MET A 432 -5.15 -4.83 -2.99
N ASN A 433 -6.16 -5.69 -3.12
CA ASN A 433 -6.07 -7.11 -2.77
C ASN A 433 -6.71 -8.01 -3.84
N ASN A 434 -6.34 -9.31 -3.83
CA ASN A 434 -7.00 -10.34 -4.63
C ASN A 434 -7.82 -11.26 -3.72
N PHE A 435 -9.10 -11.45 -4.02
CA PHE A 435 -9.87 -12.58 -3.50
C PHE A 435 -9.59 -13.87 -4.29
N VAL A 436 -9.37 -13.72 -5.61
CA VAL A 436 -8.96 -14.82 -6.50
C VAL A 436 -7.85 -14.32 -7.41
N ARG A 437 -6.72 -15.02 -7.44
CA ARG A 437 -5.60 -14.73 -8.35
C ARG A 437 -5.85 -15.40 -9.71
N GLN A 438 -5.45 -14.74 -10.78
CA GLN A 438 -5.51 -15.30 -12.13
C GLN A 438 -4.54 -16.50 -12.25
N SER A 439 -4.97 -17.57 -12.92
CA SER A 439 -4.10 -18.69 -13.29
C SER A 439 -4.73 -19.53 -14.40
N LYS A 440 -3.99 -19.74 -15.47
CA LYS A 440 -4.43 -20.67 -16.55
C LYS A 440 -4.38 -22.12 -16.10
N LEU A 441 -3.40 -22.52 -15.27
CA LEU A 441 -3.27 -23.85 -14.70
C LEU A 441 -4.56 -24.30 -13.98
N PHE A 442 -5.25 -23.36 -13.35
CA PHE A 442 -6.48 -23.61 -12.59
C PHE A 442 -7.75 -23.15 -13.31
N GLY A 443 -7.63 -22.54 -14.49
CA GLY A 443 -8.76 -21.93 -15.18
C GLY A 443 -9.40 -20.78 -14.41
N LEU A 444 -8.60 -20.06 -13.58
CA LEU A 444 -9.09 -18.99 -12.73
C LEU A 444 -8.94 -17.62 -13.40
N LYS A 445 -10.00 -16.86 -13.34
CA LYS A 445 -10.04 -15.43 -13.63
C LYS A 445 -9.98 -14.64 -12.33
N PRO A 446 -9.35 -13.44 -12.28
CA PRO A 446 -9.11 -12.74 -11.05
C PRO A 446 -10.37 -12.07 -10.48
N VAL A 447 -10.44 -12.01 -9.15
CA VAL A 447 -11.33 -11.14 -8.40
C VAL A 447 -10.47 -10.21 -7.58
N VAL A 448 -10.46 -8.93 -7.97
CA VAL A 448 -9.56 -7.89 -7.48
C VAL A 448 -10.36 -6.87 -6.67
N ALA A 449 -9.85 -6.43 -5.53
CA ALA A 449 -10.47 -5.42 -4.69
C ALA A 449 -9.58 -4.20 -4.51
N ASN A 450 -10.16 -3.00 -4.64
CA ASN A 450 -9.57 -1.75 -4.19
C ASN A 450 -10.27 -1.25 -2.92
N ASN A 451 -9.48 -0.84 -1.95
CA ASN A 451 -9.93 -0.28 -0.70
C ASN A 451 -9.38 1.12 -0.52
N THR A 452 -10.23 2.08 -0.16
CA THR A 452 -9.84 3.44 0.22
C THR A 452 -10.53 3.87 1.51
N ASN A 453 -10.22 5.04 2.03
CA ASN A 453 -10.80 5.58 3.25
C ASN A 453 -11.40 6.98 3.02
N ILE A 454 -12.21 7.13 1.97
CA ILE A 454 -12.93 8.36 1.67
C ILE A 454 -13.99 8.58 2.76
N PRO A 455 -14.08 9.79 3.35
CA PRO A 455 -15.12 10.10 4.32
C PRO A 455 -16.52 9.91 3.72
N LYS A 456 -17.35 9.07 4.34
CA LYS A 456 -18.72 8.85 3.86
C LYS A 456 -19.58 10.06 4.14
N PRO A 457 -20.23 10.66 3.13
CA PRO A 457 -21.12 11.79 3.32
C PRO A 457 -22.43 11.36 4.03
N GLN A 458 -23.20 12.33 4.52
CA GLN A 458 -24.54 12.06 5.03
C GLN A 458 -25.45 11.50 3.91
N PRO A 459 -26.44 10.66 4.23
CA PRO A 459 -27.36 10.10 3.25
C PRO A 459 -27.95 11.18 2.34
N GLY A 460 -27.90 10.95 1.02
CA GLY A 460 -28.41 11.89 0.02
C GLY A 460 -27.48 13.05 -0.34
N GLN A 461 -26.30 13.12 0.26
CA GLN A 461 -25.26 14.08 -0.14
C GLN A 461 -24.27 13.44 -1.12
N PRO A 462 -23.71 14.20 -2.09
CA PRO A 462 -22.71 13.71 -3.00
C PRO A 462 -21.38 13.41 -2.28
N THR A 463 -20.63 12.44 -2.80
CA THR A 463 -19.26 12.18 -2.35
C THR A 463 -18.30 13.04 -3.15
N LEU A 464 -17.93 14.19 -2.60
CA LEU A 464 -17.02 15.14 -3.24
C LEU A 464 -15.58 14.90 -2.76
N LEU A 465 -14.69 14.63 -3.68
CA LEU A 465 -13.31 14.27 -3.43
C LEU A 465 -12.37 15.48 -3.43
N THR A 466 -11.28 15.36 -2.68
CA THR A 466 -10.08 16.17 -2.93
C THR A 466 -9.36 15.64 -4.16
N PHE A 467 -8.49 16.44 -4.76
CA PHE A 467 -7.70 15.96 -5.89
C PHE A 467 -6.72 14.85 -5.48
N GLU A 468 -6.25 14.84 -4.24
CA GLU A 468 -5.42 13.75 -3.69
C GLU A 468 -6.19 12.43 -3.59
N GLU A 469 -7.45 12.47 -3.17
CA GLU A 469 -8.33 11.29 -3.17
C GLU A 469 -8.60 10.78 -4.61
N VAL A 470 -8.71 11.69 -5.58
CA VAL A 470 -8.79 11.32 -7.01
C VAL A 470 -7.51 10.58 -7.44
N ILE A 471 -6.32 11.13 -7.12
CA ILE A 471 -5.04 10.47 -7.41
C ILE A 471 -4.98 9.07 -6.78
N THR A 472 -5.41 8.94 -5.52
CA THR A 472 -5.45 7.65 -4.81
C THR A 472 -6.35 6.63 -5.54
N LEU A 473 -7.51 7.05 -6.06
CA LEU A 473 -8.36 6.15 -6.85
C LEU A 473 -7.67 5.65 -8.12
N PHE A 474 -6.97 6.53 -8.83
CA PHE A 474 -6.18 6.12 -10.01
C PHE A 474 -5.02 5.21 -9.62
N HIS A 475 -4.33 5.49 -8.51
CA HIS A 475 -3.25 4.68 -7.99
C HIS A 475 -3.72 3.24 -7.70
N GLU A 476 -4.73 3.09 -6.85
CA GLU A 476 -5.25 1.76 -6.48
C GLU A 476 -5.80 1.01 -7.69
N PHE A 477 -6.41 1.74 -8.64
CA PHE A 477 -6.87 1.13 -9.86
C PHE A 477 -5.73 0.69 -10.78
N GLY A 478 -4.56 1.33 -10.72
CA GLY A 478 -3.35 0.87 -11.41
C GLY A 478 -2.89 -0.51 -10.92
N HIS A 479 -2.93 -0.74 -9.61
CA HIS A 479 -2.75 -2.09 -9.05
C HIS A 479 -3.86 -3.05 -9.49
N ALA A 480 -5.11 -2.59 -9.51
CA ALA A 480 -6.22 -3.42 -9.96
C ALA A 480 -6.08 -3.85 -11.42
N ILE A 481 -5.70 -2.94 -12.33
CA ILE A 481 -5.41 -3.28 -13.73
C ILE A 481 -4.34 -4.38 -13.81
N HIS A 482 -3.26 -4.26 -13.05
CA HIS A 482 -2.18 -5.25 -13.01
C HIS A 482 -2.69 -6.65 -12.61
N GLY A 483 -3.64 -6.73 -11.69
CA GLY A 483 -4.33 -7.99 -11.34
C GLY A 483 -5.32 -8.46 -12.41
N ILE A 484 -6.13 -7.54 -12.95
CA ILE A 484 -7.21 -7.82 -13.92
C ILE A 484 -6.66 -8.36 -15.24
N VAL A 485 -5.61 -7.73 -15.78
CA VAL A 485 -5.04 -8.12 -17.10
C VAL A 485 -3.94 -9.17 -17.01
N SER A 486 -3.67 -9.72 -15.82
CA SER A 486 -2.71 -10.81 -15.66
C SER A 486 -3.08 -12.01 -16.55
N ASP A 487 -2.09 -12.57 -17.26
CA ASP A 487 -2.30 -13.65 -18.23
C ASP A 487 -1.19 -14.70 -18.15
N VAL A 488 -1.04 -15.30 -16.95
CA VAL A 488 0.03 -16.27 -16.64
C VAL A 488 -0.53 -17.67 -16.40
N ASN A 489 0.31 -18.68 -16.50
CA ASN A 489 -0.04 -20.06 -16.22
C ASN A 489 -0.18 -20.30 -14.70
N TYR A 490 0.76 -19.77 -13.92
CA TYR A 490 0.96 -20.12 -12.51
C TYR A 490 0.53 -19.01 -11.59
N ALA A 491 -0.27 -19.33 -10.57
CA ALA A 491 -0.79 -18.36 -9.59
C ALA A 491 0.31 -17.66 -8.79
N MET A 492 1.43 -18.35 -8.53
CA MET A 492 2.59 -17.79 -7.86
C MET A 492 3.21 -16.59 -8.61
N LEU A 493 3.09 -16.57 -9.94
CA LEU A 493 3.64 -15.51 -10.79
C LEU A 493 2.61 -14.41 -11.15
N SER A 494 1.36 -14.55 -10.69
CA SER A 494 0.23 -13.75 -11.17
C SER A 494 0.23 -12.30 -10.67
N GLY A 495 -0.10 -11.37 -11.55
CA GLY A 495 -0.44 -9.98 -11.26
C GLY A 495 0.61 -9.28 -10.41
N THR A 496 0.22 -8.85 -9.22
CA THR A 496 1.05 -8.10 -8.28
C THR A 496 2.07 -8.95 -7.48
N SER A 497 2.30 -10.22 -7.86
CA SER A 497 3.33 -11.08 -7.26
C SER A 497 4.74 -10.69 -7.72
N LEU A 498 5.12 -9.45 -7.55
CA LEU A 498 6.36 -8.82 -7.99
C LEU A 498 7.19 -8.31 -6.80
N PRO A 499 8.49 -8.01 -6.98
CA PRO A 499 9.26 -7.27 -5.99
C PRO A 499 8.56 -5.97 -5.57
N ARG A 500 8.70 -5.58 -4.30
CA ARG A 500 8.03 -4.39 -3.74
C ARG A 500 8.42 -3.11 -4.47
N ASP A 501 9.66 -3.00 -4.89
CA ASP A 501 10.18 -1.84 -5.62
C ASP A 501 9.81 -1.83 -7.12
N PHE A 502 8.97 -2.77 -7.55
CA PHE A 502 8.38 -2.76 -8.88
C PHE A 502 6.84 -2.78 -8.84
N VAL A 503 6.24 -3.30 -7.78
CA VAL A 503 4.78 -3.43 -7.70
C VAL A 503 4.06 -2.08 -7.70
N GLU A 504 4.71 -1.02 -7.20
CA GLU A 504 4.18 0.35 -7.20
C GLU A 504 4.33 1.07 -8.56
N TYR A 505 5.12 0.52 -9.48
CA TYR A 505 5.31 1.16 -10.78
C TYR A 505 4.02 1.29 -11.59
N PRO A 506 3.19 0.25 -11.76
CA PRO A 506 1.93 0.38 -12.50
C PRO A 506 0.92 1.32 -11.83
N SER A 507 0.87 1.34 -10.50
CA SER A 507 -0.05 2.22 -9.77
C SER A 507 0.34 3.69 -9.89
N GLN A 508 1.61 4.01 -9.65
CA GLN A 508 2.14 5.37 -9.78
C GLN A 508 2.13 5.88 -11.23
N TYR A 509 2.37 5.00 -12.20
CA TYR A 509 2.17 5.35 -13.59
C TYR A 509 0.70 5.72 -13.87
N ASN A 510 -0.25 4.96 -13.31
CA ASN A 510 -1.67 5.20 -13.55
C ASN A 510 -2.16 6.55 -12.99
N GLU A 511 -1.50 7.10 -11.98
CA GLU A 511 -1.79 8.44 -11.43
C GLU A 511 -1.65 9.57 -12.46
N MET A 512 -0.81 9.40 -13.48
CA MET A 512 -0.62 10.45 -14.50
C MET A 512 -1.92 10.77 -15.24
N TRP A 513 -2.78 9.76 -15.44
CA TRP A 513 -4.03 9.92 -16.18
C TRP A 513 -5.05 10.76 -15.41
N ALA A 514 -4.99 10.81 -14.08
CA ALA A 514 -5.80 11.76 -13.31
C ALA A 514 -5.49 13.22 -13.65
N ARG A 515 -4.27 13.50 -14.12
CA ARG A 515 -3.76 14.83 -14.45
C ARG A 515 -3.78 15.12 -15.94
N GLU A 516 -3.98 14.10 -16.77
CA GLU A 516 -4.01 14.26 -18.23
C GLU A 516 -5.18 15.15 -18.64
N PRO A 517 -4.94 16.27 -19.36
CA PRO A 517 -6.00 17.22 -19.70
C PRO A 517 -7.21 16.58 -20.40
N ALA A 518 -6.99 15.59 -21.27
CA ALA A 518 -8.07 14.88 -21.96
C ALA A 518 -8.96 14.09 -20.99
N VAL A 519 -8.36 13.40 -20.00
CA VAL A 519 -9.09 12.63 -18.97
C VAL A 519 -9.78 13.57 -17.98
N LEU A 520 -9.07 14.61 -17.52
CA LEU A 520 -9.62 15.64 -16.62
C LEU A 520 -10.86 16.31 -17.23
N ALA A 521 -10.80 16.73 -18.50
CA ALA A 521 -11.95 17.34 -19.19
C ALA A 521 -13.16 16.40 -19.27
N HIS A 522 -12.93 15.10 -19.23
CA HIS A 522 -13.98 14.10 -19.29
C HIS A 522 -14.68 13.92 -17.94
N TYR A 523 -13.95 13.80 -16.82
CA TYR A 523 -14.53 13.52 -15.51
C TYR A 523 -14.74 14.75 -14.62
N ALA A 524 -13.97 15.84 -14.79
CA ALA A 524 -14.05 17.01 -13.93
C ALA A 524 -15.28 17.86 -14.30
N ARG A 525 -16.45 17.40 -13.86
CA ARG A 525 -17.77 18.00 -14.10
C ARG A 525 -18.48 18.34 -12.80
N HIS A 526 -19.09 19.51 -12.75
CA HIS A 526 -19.83 19.95 -11.57
C HIS A 526 -20.99 19.00 -11.26
N TYR A 527 -21.05 18.45 -10.05
CA TYR A 527 -21.97 17.37 -9.66
C TYR A 527 -23.45 17.70 -9.80
N GLN A 528 -23.86 18.99 -9.73
CA GLN A 528 -25.24 19.41 -9.89
C GLN A 528 -25.59 19.82 -11.30
N THR A 529 -24.69 20.52 -11.99
CA THR A 529 -24.99 21.14 -13.30
C THR A 529 -24.47 20.34 -14.49
N GLY A 530 -23.53 19.40 -14.25
CA GLY A 530 -22.82 18.70 -15.31
C GLY A 530 -21.84 19.58 -16.11
N ALA A 531 -21.72 20.86 -15.76
CA ALA A 531 -20.83 21.77 -16.45
C ALA A 531 -19.36 21.34 -16.27
N PRO A 532 -18.52 21.38 -17.31
CA PRO A 532 -17.10 21.10 -17.19
C PRO A 532 -16.42 22.13 -16.27
N MET A 533 -15.30 21.71 -15.64
CA MET A 533 -14.48 22.64 -14.87
C MET A 533 -14.00 23.78 -15.77
N PRO A 534 -14.11 25.05 -15.33
CA PRO A 534 -13.59 26.18 -16.09
C PRO A 534 -12.10 26.04 -16.40
N GLN A 535 -11.69 26.42 -17.61
CA GLN A 535 -10.32 26.22 -18.09
C GLN A 535 -9.28 26.96 -17.23
N ASP A 536 -9.62 28.15 -16.72
CA ASP A 536 -8.78 28.90 -15.80
C ASP A 536 -8.61 28.20 -14.45
N LEU A 537 -9.66 27.58 -13.90
CA LEU A 537 -9.61 26.80 -12.68
C LEU A 537 -8.78 25.52 -12.92
N LEU A 538 -8.99 24.85 -14.04
CA LEU A 538 -8.18 23.68 -14.42
C LEU A 538 -6.69 24.03 -14.52
N ALA A 539 -6.35 25.13 -15.17
CA ALA A 539 -4.97 25.59 -15.28
C ALA A 539 -4.34 25.85 -13.90
N LYS A 540 -5.10 26.45 -12.96
CA LYS A 540 -4.67 26.67 -11.57
C LYS A 540 -4.44 25.36 -10.83
N VAL A 541 -5.34 24.38 -10.95
CA VAL A 541 -5.18 23.03 -10.36
C VAL A 541 -3.91 22.37 -10.85
N LEU A 542 -3.66 22.39 -12.16
CA LEU A 542 -2.47 21.80 -12.75
C LEU A 542 -1.17 22.52 -12.34
N ALA A 543 -1.19 23.85 -12.27
CA ALA A 543 -0.03 24.65 -11.83
C ALA A 543 0.33 24.40 -10.35
N ALA A 544 -0.68 24.15 -9.51
CA ALA A 544 -0.47 23.89 -8.08
C ALA A 544 0.15 22.52 -7.78
N GLN A 545 0.26 21.61 -8.74
CA GLN A 545 0.76 20.24 -8.50
C GLN A 545 2.21 20.17 -8.04
N LYS A 546 3.04 21.12 -8.44
CA LYS A 546 4.45 21.23 -8.02
C LYS A 546 4.62 21.97 -6.69
N PHE A 547 3.54 22.47 -6.11
CA PHE A 547 3.57 23.16 -4.83
C PHE A 547 3.77 22.17 -3.69
N ASP A 548 4.53 22.57 -2.68
CA ASP A 548 4.83 21.80 -1.46
C ASP A 548 5.55 20.44 -1.68
N GLN A 549 6.17 20.24 -2.84
CA GLN A 549 6.91 19.02 -3.16
C GLN A 549 8.17 18.87 -2.28
N GLY A 550 8.71 19.96 -1.76
CA GLY A 550 9.79 19.95 -0.76
C GLY A 550 9.36 19.22 0.50
N TYR A 551 8.19 19.57 1.06
CA TYR A 551 7.60 18.90 2.22
C TYR A 551 7.31 17.43 1.94
N ALA A 552 6.48 17.15 0.92
CA ALA A 552 6.04 15.80 0.61
C ALA A 552 7.20 14.83 0.35
N THR A 553 8.28 15.32 -0.31
CA THR A 553 9.46 14.50 -0.55
C THR A 553 10.28 14.32 0.74
N THR A 554 10.43 15.38 1.58
CA THR A 554 11.18 15.31 2.84
C THR A 554 10.52 14.35 3.84
N GLU A 555 9.20 14.46 4.08
CA GLU A 555 8.49 13.56 5.01
C GLU A 555 8.58 12.09 4.58
N TYR A 556 8.50 11.84 3.26
CA TYR A 556 8.63 10.51 2.70
C TYR A 556 10.05 9.95 2.87
N LEU A 557 11.08 10.74 2.49
CA LEU A 557 12.49 10.34 2.62
C LEU A 557 12.88 10.10 4.08
N ALA A 558 12.36 10.90 5.01
CA ALA A 558 12.57 10.69 6.43
C ALA A 558 12.03 9.33 6.88
N ALA A 559 10.84 8.94 6.46
CA ALA A 559 10.28 7.63 6.75
C ALA A 559 11.06 6.48 6.08
N ALA A 560 11.50 6.66 4.81
CA ALA A 560 12.27 5.63 4.09
C ALA A 560 13.68 5.43 4.69
N LEU A 561 14.36 6.51 5.09
CA LEU A 561 15.65 6.45 5.75
C LEU A 561 15.55 5.86 7.17
N LEU A 562 14.46 6.16 7.87
CA LEU A 562 14.15 5.57 9.17
C LEU A 562 13.93 4.05 9.05
N ASP A 563 13.17 3.58 8.05
CA ASP A 563 13.00 2.16 7.75
C ASP A 563 14.35 1.47 7.50
N GLN A 564 15.22 2.07 6.66
CA GLN A 564 16.57 1.53 6.41
C GLN A 564 17.39 1.50 7.70
N SER A 565 17.33 2.53 8.53
CA SER A 565 18.07 2.60 9.80
C SER A 565 17.67 1.48 10.76
N TRP A 566 16.37 1.21 10.91
CA TRP A 566 15.86 0.10 11.72
C TRP A 566 16.32 -1.28 11.22
N HIS A 567 16.41 -1.49 9.93
CA HIS A 567 16.63 -2.81 9.33
C HIS A 567 18.08 -3.09 8.91
N ARG A 568 18.96 -2.09 9.05
CA ARG A 568 20.42 -2.25 8.91
C ARG A 568 21.14 -2.57 10.22
N ILE A 569 20.41 -2.64 11.34
CA ILE A 569 20.93 -3.05 12.65
C ILE A 569 21.43 -4.50 12.56
N THR A 570 22.65 -4.74 13.04
CA THR A 570 23.19 -6.11 13.23
C THR A 570 22.71 -6.69 14.55
N VAL A 571 22.94 -8.00 14.78
CA VAL A 571 22.59 -8.65 16.05
C VAL A 571 23.27 -7.98 17.24
N GLU A 572 24.54 -7.58 17.09
CA GLU A 572 25.33 -6.93 18.15
C GLU A 572 24.83 -5.51 18.46
N GLN A 573 24.24 -4.85 17.47
CA GLN A 573 23.69 -3.50 17.59
C GLN A 573 22.23 -3.49 18.09
N ALA A 574 21.56 -4.65 18.04
CA ALA A 574 20.17 -4.77 18.46
C ALA A 574 20.06 -4.74 19.99
N PRO A 575 19.63 -3.64 20.59
CA PRO A 575 19.58 -3.49 22.05
C PRO A 575 18.46 -4.34 22.66
N GLY A 576 18.60 -4.71 23.93
CA GLY A 576 17.60 -5.48 24.69
C GLY A 576 16.32 -4.69 24.97
N ALA A 577 16.45 -3.38 25.15
CA ALA A 577 15.35 -2.42 25.23
C ALA A 577 15.73 -1.18 24.40
N VAL A 578 14.84 -0.72 23.54
CA VAL A 578 15.07 0.45 22.68
C VAL A 578 14.14 1.57 23.13
N ASP A 579 14.72 2.73 23.41
CA ASP A 579 13.97 3.98 23.38
C ASP A 579 13.71 4.33 21.90
N VAL A 580 12.52 3.99 21.42
CA VAL A 580 12.13 4.12 20.02
C VAL A 580 12.22 5.58 19.56
N ALA A 581 11.78 6.53 20.36
CA ALA A 581 11.83 7.95 20.02
C ALA A 581 13.27 8.45 19.91
N LYS A 582 14.15 7.99 20.82
CA LYS A 582 15.57 8.35 20.80
C LYS A 582 16.30 7.73 19.60
N PHE A 583 16.00 6.47 19.28
CA PHE A 583 16.56 5.84 18.09
C PHE A 583 16.13 6.60 16.81
N GLU A 584 14.84 6.93 16.69
CA GLU A 584 14.28 7.64 15.56
C GLU A 584 14.96 9.01 15.38
N ALA A 585 15.07 9.81 16.45
CA ALA A 585 15.75 11.11 16.40
C ALA A 585 17.21 10.96 15.95
N ALA A 586 17.96 10.02 16.52
CA ALA A 586 19.35 9.77 16.13
C ALA A 586 19.47 9.27 14.67
N ALA A 587 18.53 8.46 14.20
CA ALA A 587 18.53 7.98 12.82
C ALA A 587 18.25 9.12 11.82
N LEU A 588 17.31 10.01 12.11
CA LEU A 588 17.00 11.16 11.26
C LEU A 588 18.18 12.15 11.23
N GLU A 589 18.80 12.43 12.39
CA GLU A 589 19.99 13.26 12.49
C GLU A 589 21.17 12.67 11.68
N ALA A 590 21.46 11.40 11.85
CA ALA A 590 22.55 10.71 11.14
C ALA A 590 22.39 10.71 9.63
N ASN A 591 21.15 10.77 9.13
CA ASN A 591 20.81 10.87 7.70
C ASN A 591 20.65 12.32 7.22
N GLY A 592 20.83 13.33 8.08
CA GLY A 592 20.76 14.76 7.74
C GLY A 592 19.37 15.22 7.29
N ILE A 593 18.32 14.58 7.79
CA ILE A 593 16.91 14.85 7.41
C ILE A 593 16.05 15.22 8.63
N ASP A 594 16.65 15.49 9.76
CA ASP A 594 16.02 15.94 11.00
C ASP A 594 15.59 17.41 10.92
N TYR A 595 14.48 17.68 10.30
CA TYR A 595 13.93 19.02 10.23
C TYR A 595 12.69 19.15 11.12
N PRO A 596 12.74 19.90 12.25
CA PRO A 596 11.72 19.85 13.31
C PRO A 596 10.30 20.18 12.87
N VAL A 597 10.11 20.95 11.80
CA VAL A 597 8.78 21.31 11.27
C VAL A 597 8.23 20.30 10.26
N ILE A 598 9.05 19.33 9.83
CA ILE A 598 8.61 18.25 8.93
C ILE A 598 8.92 16.90 9.57
N PRO A 599 7.93 16.28 10.24
CA PRO A 599 8.09 14.95 10.80
C PRO A 599 8.20 13.90 9.68
N PRO A 600 8.72 12.70 9.97
CA PRO A 600 8.59 11.60 9.03
C PRO A 600 7.11 11.29 8.79
N ARG A 601 6.77 10.86 7.59
CA ARG A 601 5.39 10.51 7.20
C ARG A 601 4.75 9.49 8.15
N TYR A 602 5.57 8.64 8.76
CA TYR A 602 5.20 7.70 9.82
C TYR A 602 6.27 7.71 10.90
N HIS A 603 5.88 7.90 12.15
CA HIS A 603 6.72 7.55 13.27
C HIS A 603 6.73 6.03 13.47
N SER A 604 7.80 5.48 14.01
CA SER A 604 8.02 4.04 14.15
C SER A 604 6.85 3.32 14.81
N THR A 605 6.22 3.93 15.80
CA THR A 605 5.15 3.31 16.61
C THR A 605 3.83 3.02 15.88
N TYR A 606 3.61 3.63 14.71
CA TYR A 606 2.47 3.36 13.83
C TYR A 606 2.85 3.13 12.37
N PHE A 607 4.11 2.82 12.11
CA PHE A 607 4.60 2.54 10.76
C PHE A 607 4.25 1.11 10.33
N SER A 608 2.96 0.86 10.11
CA SER A 608 2.44 -0.47 9.75
C SER A 608 3.08 -1.07 8.50
N HIS A 609 3.43 -0.25 7.50
CA HIS A 609 4.10 -0.72 6.28
C HIS A 609 5.32 -1.59 6.58
N VAL A 610 6.20 -1.12 7.48
CA VAL A 610 7.49 -1.76 7.74
C VAL A 610 7.46 -2.75 8.92
N PHE A 611 6.55 -2.57 9.89
CA PHE A 611 6.47 -3.46 11.04
C PHE A 611 5.39 -4.55 10.94
N ALA A 612 4.38 -4.35 10.06
CA ALA A 612 3.27 -5.30 9.90
C ALA A 612 2.81 -5.52 8.45
N GLY A 613 3.25 -4.71 7.50
CA GLY A 613 2.71 -4.65 6.14
C GLY A 613 3.60 -5.25 5.02
N GLY A 614 4.73 -5.88 5.35
CA GLY A 614 5.61 -6.51 4.35
C GLY A 614 6.54 -5.55 3.59
N TYR A 615 6.68 -4.29 4.05
CA TYR A 615 7.61 -3.29 3.51
C TYR A 615 8.85 -3.09 4.40
N SER A 616 9.23 -4.07 5.22
CA SER A 616 10.42 -3.97 6.07
C SER A 616 11.68 -3.84 5.21
N ALA A 617 12.49 -2.80 5.47
CA ALA A 617 13.58 -2.35 4.60
C ALA A 617 13.14 -2.03 3.16
N GLY A 618 11.83 -1.89 2.92
CA GLY A 618 11.22 -1.78 1.61
C GLY A 618 10.42 -0.50 1.36
N TYR A 619 10.36 0.45 2.29
CA TYR A 619 9.57 1.67 2.10
C TYR A 619 10.13 2.59 1.00
N TYR A 620 11.40 2.45 0.65
CA TYR A 620 12.02 3.10 -0.50
C TYR A 620 11.35 2.74 -1.84
N ALA A 621 10.61 1.65 -1.89
CA ALA A 621 9.98 1.09 -3.09
C ALA A 621 9.12 2.09 -3.86
N TYR A 622 8.41 2.98 -3.15
CA TYR A 622 7.60 4.02 -3.78
C TYR A 622 8.44 4.98 -4.62
N LEU A 623 9.59 5.41 -4.13
CA LEU A 623 10.50 6.29 -4.89
C LEU A 623 11.17 5.54 -6.04
N TRP A 624 11.60 4.31 -5.81
CA TRP A 624 12.24 3.46 -6.83
C TRP A 624 11.28 3.21 -8.00
N SER A 625 10.07 2.80 -7.71
CA SER A 625 9.03 2.58 -8.70
C SER A 625 8.59 3.88 -9.39
N GLU A 626 8.60 5.02 -8.70
CA GLU A 626 8.21 6.30 -9.28
C GLU A 626 9.17 6.75 -10.39
N VAL A 627 10.46 6.40 -10.32
CA VAL A 627 11.39 6.63 -11.44
C VAL A 627 10.86 5.95 -12.70
N LEU A 628 10.49 4.66 -12.60
CA LEU A 628 9.95 3.90 -13.73
C LEU A 628 8.61 4.47 -14.23
N ALA A 629 7.78 4.92 -13.31
CA ALA A 629 6.47 5.51 -13.62
C ALA A 629 6.60 6.83 -14.40
N ARG A 630 7.54 7.70 -13.97
CA ARG A 630 7.77 9.00 -14.65
C ARG A 630 8.40 8.84 -16.02
N ASP A 631 9.35 7.91 -16.16
CA ASP A 631 9.91 7.52 -17.45
C ASP A 631 8.83 7.02 -18.41
N THR A 632 7.95 6.13 -17.92
CA THR A 632 6.82 5.62 -18.69
C THR A 632 5.88 6.74 -19.10
N GLY A 633 5.58 7.67 -18.20
CA GLY A 633 4.78 8.85 -18.50
C GLY A 633 5.37 9.69 -19.62
N GLN A 634 6.66 10.01 -19.56
CA GLN A 634 7.35 10.75 -20.61
C GLN A 634 7.36 9.97 -21.93
N TRP A 635 7.60 8.65 -21.88
CA TRP A 635 7.55 7.77 -23.04
C TRP A 635 6.17 7.78 -23.72
N MET A 636 5.08 7.73 -22.92
CA MET A 636 3.69 7.80 -23.40
C MET A 636 3.40 9.14 -24.07
N HIS A 637 3.71 10.26 -23.42
CA HIS A 637 3.50 11.60 -23.97
C HIS A 637 4.22 11.79 -25.31
N ALA A 638 5.47 11.35 -25.43
CA ALA A 638 6.24 11.44 -26.66
C ALA A 638 5.63 10.63 -27.84
N ARG A 639 4.66 9.75 -27.57
CA ARG A 639 4.01 8.86 -28.52
C ARG A 639 2.49 9.05 -28.61
N GLY A 640 2.01 10.25 -28.31
CA GLY A 640 0.60 10.62 -28.44
C GLY A 640 -0.27 10.38 -27.21
N GLY A 641 0.35 10.05 -26.05
CA GLY A 641 -0.34 10.00 -24.76
C GLY A 641 -1.36 8.86 -24.65
N LEU A 642 -2.62 9.22 -24.40
CA LEU A 642 -3.75 8.30 -24.16
C LEU A 642 -4.19 7.62 -25.46
N THR A 643 -3.46 6.58 -25.87
CA THR A 643 -3.79 5.80 -27.07
C THR A 643 -3.80 4.30 -26.79
N ARG A 644 -4.64 3.56 -27.52
CA ARG A 644 -4.71 2.10 -27.44
C ARG A 644 -3.35 1.43 -27.73
N ALA A 645 -2.61 1.93 -28.69
CA ALA A 645 -1.30 1.36 -29.07
C ALA A 645 -0.29 1.46 -27.91
N ASN A 646 -0.28 2.58 -27.20
CA ASN A 646 0.58 2.77 -26.03
C ASN A 646 0.17 1.87 -24.87
N GLY A 647 -1.13 1.84 -24.57
CA GLY A 647 -1.67 1.00 -23.50
C GLY A 647 -1.45 -0.49 -23.76
N GLU A 648 -1.70 -0.95 -24.98
CA GLU A 648 -1.50 -2.35 -25.36
C GLU A 648 -0.03 -2.78 -25.27
N ARG A 649 0.91 -1.91 -25.65
CA ARG A 649 2.33 -2.17 -25.46
C ARG A 649 2.69 -2.35 -23.98
N LEU A 650 2.18 -1.47 -23.09
CA LEU A 650 2.41 -1.60 -21.65
C LEU A 650 1.77 -2.87 -21.09
N ARG A 651 0.52 -3.16 -21.51
CA ARG A 651 -0.18 -4.39 -21.14
C ARG A 651 0.63 -5.63 -21.48
N GLN A 652 1.11 -5.75 -22.72
CA GLN A 652 1.84 -6.93 -23.20
C GLN A 652 3.23 -7.07 -22.59
N LYS A 653 3.94 -5.97 -22.34
CA LYS A 653 5.35 -6.01 -21.90
C LYS A 653 5.49 -6.01 -20.37
N VAL A 654 4.51 -5.50 -19.64
CA VAL A 654 4.55 -5.32 -18.18
C VAL A 654 3.32 -5.90 -17.50
N LEU A 655 2.12 -5.32 -17.73
CA LEU A 655 0.96 -5.54 -16.86
C LEU A 655 0.40 -6.97 -16.90
N SER A 656 0.44 -7.64 -18.06
CA SER A 656 -0.07 -9.03 -18.16
C SER A 656 0.94 -10.09 -17.72
N ARG A 657 2.19 -9.66 -17.47
CA ARG A 657 3.32 -10.59 -17.32
C ARG A 657 3.48 -11.13 -15.89
N GLY A 658 2.95 -10.42 -14.88
CA GLY A 658 3.24 -10.76 -13.49
C GLY A 658 4.75 -10.91 -13.26
N ARG A 659 5.17 -11.95 -12.54
CA ARG A 659 6.62 -12.25 -12.28
C ARG A 659 7.20 -13.31 -13.24
N THR A 660 6.75 -13.35 -14.50
CA THR A 660 7.26 -14.32 -15.50
C THR A 660 8.63 -13.99 -16.05
N ASP A 661 9.14 -12.79 -15.76
CA ASP A 661 10.47 -12.32 -16.18
C ASP A 661 11.07 -11.41 -15.10
N ASP A 662 12.35 -11.08 -15.22
CA ASP A 662 12.99 -10.09 -14.36
C ASP A 662 12.35 -8.71 -14.56
N PRO A 663 11.97 -8.00 -13.47
CA PRO A 663 11.28 -6.71 -13.54
C PRO A 663 12.03 -5.65 -14.34
N GLN A 664 13.34 -5.54 -14.18
CA GLN A 664 14.15 -4.57 -14.93
C GLN A 664 14.19 -4.92 -16.42
N THR A 665 14.20 -6.20 -16.76
CA THR A 665 14.10 -6.69 -18.13
C THR A 665 12.74 -6.37 -18.74
N MET A 666 11.65 -6.56 -18.01
CA MET A 666 10.30 -6.16 -18.46
C MET A 666 10.22 -4.66 -18.74
N PHE A 667 10.74 -3.82 -17.83
CA PHE A 667 10.80 -2.37 -18.04
C PHE A 667 11.62 -2.00 -19.30
N ARG A 668 12.82 -2.54 -19.44
CA ARG A 668 13.66 -2.29 -20.64
C ARG A 668 12.99 -2.73 -21.94
N ASN A 669 12.27 -3.85 -21.93
CA ASN A 669 11.52 -4.35 -23.09
C ASN A 669 10.34 -3.44 -23.47
N PHE A 670 9.78 -2.72 -22.50
CA PHE A 670 8.75 -1.70 -22.71
C PHE A 670 9.39 -0.37 -23.13
N TYR A 671 10.28 0.17 -22.32
CA TYR A 671 10.82 1.53 -22.42
C TYR A 671 11.85 1.67 -23.55
N GLY A 672 12.70 0.66 -23.73
CA GLY A 672 13.76 0.61 -24.72
C GLY A 672 15.14 1.02 -24.20
N GLY A 673 15.31 1.18 -22.88
CA GLY A 673 16.56 1.57 -22.23
C GLY A 673 16.50 1.38 -20.70
N PRO A 674 17.58 1.72 -19.98
CA PRO A 674 17.57 1.76 -18.52
C PRO A 674 16.70 2.93 -18.02
N PRO A 675 16.23 2.89 -16.75
CA PRO A 675 15.51 4.00 -16.15
C PRO A 675 16.40 5.25 -15.98
N ASP A 676 15.77 6.44 -16.05
CA ASP A 676 16.39 7.76 -15.82
C ASP A 676 15.67 8.49 -14.68
N ILE A 677 16.42 9.05 -13.73
CA ILE A 677 15.86 9.81 -12.61
C ILE A 677 15.42 11.23 -13.03
N GLY A 678 15.87 11.73 -14.17
CA GLY A 678 15.60 13.09 -14.65
C GLY A 678 14.11 13.46 -14.65
N PRO A 679 13.23 12.66 -15.28
CA PRO A 679 11.79 12.90 -15.29
C PRO A 679 11.15 13.00 -13.89
N LEU A 680 11.62 12.22 -12.92
CA LEU A 680 11.16 12.31 -11.52
C LEU A 680 11.54 13.65 -10.89
N LEU A 681 12.81 14.08 -11.04
CA LEU A 681 13.29 15.36 -10.50
C LEU A 681 12.51 16.53 -11.11
N GLU A 682 12.26 16.50 -12.41
CA GLU A 682 11.46 17.52 -13.10
C GLU A 682 10.02 17.54 -12.58
N TYR A 683 9.39 16.38 -12.45
CA TYR A 683 8.03 16.25 -11.94
C TYR A 683 7.89 16.84 -10.52
N ARG A 684 8.84 16.56 -9.64
CA ARG A 684 8.86 17.06 -8.26
C ARG A 684 9.39 18.50 -8.12
N GLY A 685 9.82 19.14 -9.23
CA GLY A 685 10.42 20.47 -9.17
C GLY A 685 11.71 20.53 -8.36
N LEU A 686 12.45 19.42 -8.33
CA LEU A 686 13.71 19.25 -7.60
C LEU A 686 14.94 19.33 -8.53
N THR A 687 14.77 19.67 -9.79
CA THR A 687 15.90 20.03 -10.67
C THR A 687 16.58 21.27 -10.11
N ALA A 688 17.95 21.26 -10.04
CA ALA A 688 18.70 22.44 -9.66
C ALA A 688 18.20 23.63 -10.49
N ALA A 689 17.77 24.71 -9.82
CA ALA A 689 17.47 25.95 -10.50
C ALA A 689 18.75 26.34 -11.26
N THR A 690 18.76 26.12 -12.57
CA THR A 690 19.74 26.78 -13.41
C THR A 690 19.57 28.27 -13.11
N SER A 691 20.55 28.84 -12.46
CA SER A 691 20.64 30.26 -12.11
C SER A 691 20.22 31.06 -13.36
N ARG A 692 19.01 31.64 -13.30
CA ARG A 692 18.62 32.74 -14.20
C ARG A 692 18.80 34.05 -13.47
#